data_cd854dd72f938313e550727886be9fce
#
_entry.id   cd854dd72f938313e550727886be9fce
#
_cell.length_a   1.000
_cell.length_b   1.000
_cell.length_c   1.000
_cell.angle_alpha   90.00
_cell.angle_beta   90.00
_cell.angle_gamma   90.00
#
_symmetry.space_group_name_H-M   'P 1'
#
loop_
_entity.id
_entity.type
_entity.pdbx_description
1 polymer ?
#
loop_
_entity_poly.entity_id
_entity_poly.type
_entity_poly.pdbx_seq_one_letter_code
_entity_poly.pdbx_strand_id
1 'polypeptide(L)'
;MVLKVNLFCDNVYGKHVRNNMADELSKEVDWNEELETALLQECDFGSLRNICKGRPVPAKHRPNVWQICLQVQDKGDSLSSFDGFFDLPEQSTIREDCAQLVDKLGNEEEEKVSVVADLESMITYFSKSRVESYSSDNGWLNILQPLLALKLGKSETYNCFYALINKYIARDCQKNGKPFHLFRLLLQYHDPELCSFLDTKRITPDVYAQSWFRSLFASVCDLKVILNMWDVYLQSSDPFLSFFMALVILVNAREQLLEAEDKDKQFIVGLITSFPASLEAEDIEDFCSLAQYYASKTPQSFRRDFERPLFGTSLSQLKSGDEVGQQVSQMLCLPVSVSELLQSTDPAGGDMVRYFVVDCRPAEQYNSGHLPTAMHLDANLMLLNPEEFNTAIKALFSAQQQAILAGSAAGGEHLCFMGSGRDEEDQYVNMVVANFLQKHQQYVSMARGGYSALHSMLGEKVNSGLADHNGRSCIVCVPEMGSTSDVDSGEDIAHAHKAGDSGESIFGRLSNVMKSKGSEMKEKLANYIKNDTETEERHASNTDKLGKRYRNMASVFTIGDEEEGEEGEFNDQSDDERREIVSLDTWLKKPDIIYSCQCRDLDNNGFLHPSYFLVTDTHLYILREIPKNKSMAMIQSRRALGTIVKITSKKRHPDLITFSYGSNEGSGIKITNKDRCLIPTAGETTKIVKQQIMKVLDALES
;
A
#
# COMPACT_ATOMS: atom_id res chain seq x y z
N MET A 1 6.13 32.38 10.67
CA MET A 1 6.42 31.37 11.70
C MET A 1 7.49 30.46 11.08
N VAL A 2 8.74 30.73 11.42
CA VAL A 2 9.92 30.11 10.77
C VAL A 2 9.91 28.61 11.05
N LEU A 3 9.77 27.81 10.01
CA LEU A 3 10.00 26.36 10.06
C LEU A 3 11.43 26.11 10.57
N LYS A 4 11.56 25.65 11.81
CA LYS A 4 12.84 25.21 12.34
C LYS A 4 13.24 23.90 11.67
N VAL A 5 13.89 24.01 10.51
CA VAL A 5 14.64 22.92 9.85
C VAL A 5 15.84 22.43 10.71
N ASN A 6 16.00 22.94 11.92
CA ASN A 6 17.21 22.90 12.74
C ASN A 6 17.35 21.73 13.73
N LEU A 7 16.60 20.64 13.66
CA LEU A 7 16.73 19.58 14.70
C LEU A 7 17.15 18.18 14.21
N PHE A 8 17.26 17.95 12.91
CA PHE A 8 17.75 16.66 12.39
C PHE A 8 19.12 16.73 11.69
N CYS A 9 19.55 17.93 11.25
CA CYS A 9 20.86 18.10 10.61
C CYS A 9 22.05 18.15 11.57
N ASP A 10 21.85 18.41 12.87
CA ASP A 10 22.93 18.57 13.84
C ASP A 10 23.65 17.26 14.24
N ASN A 11 23.09 16.09 13.92
CA ASN A 11 23.71 14.80 14.25
C ASN A 11 24.46 14.10 13.11
N VAL A 12 24.32 14.53 11.86
CA VAL A 12 24.98 13.88 10.71
C VAL A 12 26.01 14.80 10.01
N TYR A 13 25.87 16.12 10.06
CA TYR A 13 26.74 17.07 9.33
C TYR A 13 27.35 18.20 10.17
N GLY A 14 27.40 18.09 11.47
CA GLY A 14 28.03 19.08 12.32
C GLY A 14 29.56 19.04 12.26
N LYS A 15 30.18 19.82 11.36
CA LYS A 15 31.48 20.51 11.54
C LYS A 15 32.15 21.13 10.32
N HIS A 16 31.53 21.19 9.13
CA HIS A 16 32.22 21.72 7.92
C HIS A 16 31.68 23.00 7.31
N VAL A 17 30.61 23.62 7.85
CA VAL A 17 29.90 24.72 7.15
C VAL A 17 30.34 26.15 7.50
N ARG A 18 31.34 26.39 8.32
CA ARG A 18 31.65 27.79 8.75
C ARG A 18 32.87 28.48 8.14
N ASN A 19 33.57 27.88 7.17
CA ASN A 19 34.80 28.51 6.66
C ASN A 19 34.84 28.89 5.16
N ASN A 20 33.76 28.85 4.40
CA ASN A 20 33.80 28.97 2.93
C ASN A 20 32.91 30.03 2.28
N MET A 21 32.38 31.03 2.98
CA MET A 21 31.53 32.06 2.33
C MET A 21 32.21 32.89 1.23
N ALA A 22 33.53 33.06 1.29
CA ALA A 22 34.28 33.79 0.25
C ALA A 22 34.63 32.87 -0.95
N ASP A 23 34.84 31.60 -0.70
CA ASP A 23 35.08 30.56 -1.74
C ASP A 23 33.80 30.14 -2.46
N GLU A 24 32.64 30.24 -1.81
CA GLU A 24 31.34 29.91 -2.43
C GLU A 24 30.92 31.00 -3.43
N LEU A 25 31.11 32.28 -3.12
CA LEU A 25 30.82 33.38 -4.04
C LEU A 25 31.69 33.33 -5.32
N SER A 26 32.94 32.91 -5.21
CA SER A 26 33.78 32.72 -6.40
C SER A 26 33.40 31.49 -7.24
N LYS A 27 32.88 30.46 -6.60
CA LYS A 27 32.35 29.25 -7.25
C LYS A 27 30.99 29.48 -7.91
N GLU A 28 30.17 30.37 -7.37
CA GLU A 28 28.86 30.71 -7.96
C GLU A 28 29.03 31.50 -9.27
N VAL A 29 30.00 32.37 -9.37
CA VAL A 29 30.29 33.09 -10.62
C VAL A 29 30.80 32.14 -11.71
N ASP A 30 31.57 31.13 -11.33
CA ASP A 30 32.20 30.17 -12.25
C ASP A 30 31.15 29.23 -12.90
N TRP A 31 30.22 28.64 -12.13
CA TRP A 31 29.22 27.69 -12.71
C TRP A 31 28.18 28.38 -13.62
N ASN A 32 27.84 29.64 -13.38
CA ASN A 32 26.95 30.40 -14.26
C ASN A 32 27.58 30.68 -15.63
N GLU A 33 28.89 31.01 -15.66
CA GLU A 33 29.65 31.21 -16.91
C GLU A 33 29.81 29.85 -17.65
N GLU A 34 30.03 28.76 -16.90
CA GLU A 34 30.09 27.43 -17.46
C GLU A 34 28.73 27.02 -18.07
N LEU A 35 27.62 27.30 -17.38
CA LEU A 35 26.26 27.04 -17.87
C LEU A 35 25.98 27.84 -19.15
N GLU A 36 26.31 29.15 -19.15
CA GLU A 36 26.11 30.00 -20.34
C GLU A 36 26.92 29.51 -21.54
N THR A 37 28.17 29.13 -21.32
CA THR A 37 29.04 28.58 -22.37
C THR A 37 28.48 27.23 -22.88
N ALA A 38 28.02 26.35 -22.00
CA ALA A 38 27.47 25.06 -22.38
C ALA A 38 26.16 25.23 -23.20
N LEU A 39 25.29 26.15 -22.79
CA LEU A 39 24.04 26.44 -23.51
C LEU A 39 24.29 26.99 -24.90
N LEU A 40 25.36 27.86 -25.07
CA LEU A 40 25.76 28.35 -26.37
C LEU A 40 26.35 27.27 -27.29
N GLN A 41 26.85 26.18 -26.71
CA GLN A 41 27.39 25.02 -27.42
C GLN A 41 26.35 23.90 -27.62
N GLU A 42 25.08 24.17 -27.39
CA GLU A 42 23.97 23.18 -27.49
C GLU A 42 24.26 21.90 -26.70
N CYS A 43 24.58 22.05 -25.39
CA CYS A 43 24.92 20.94 -24.54
C CYS A 43 23.75 19.95 -24.39
N ASP A 44 24.09 18.66 -24.18
CA ASP A 44 23.13 17.64 -23.88
C ASP A 44 22.64 17.68 -22.41
N PHE A 45 21.60 16.94 -22.13
CA PHE A 45 21.01 16.85 -20.78
C PHE A 45 22.01 16.38 -19.71
N GLY A 46 22.91 15.43 -20.05
CA GLY A 46 23.91 14.90 -19.12
C GLY A 46 24.90 15.97 -18.69
N SER A 47 25.44 16.73 -19.66
CA SER A 47 26.35 17.86 -19.43
C SER A 47 25.67 18.96 -18.60
N LEU A 48 24.44 19.31 -18.97
CA LEU A 48 23.64 20.30 -18.24
C LEU A 48 23.44 19.90 -16.76
N ARG A 49 23.08 18.65 -16.52
CA ARG A 49 22.88 18.14 -15.16
C ARG A 49 24.16 18.19 -14.31
N ASN A 50 25.30 17.89 -14.91
CA ASN A 50 26.59 17.94 -14.24
C ASN A 50 27.01 19.37 -13.85
N ILE A 51 26.64 20.38 -14.66
CA ILE A 51 26.89 21.78 -14.37
C ILE A 51 25.94 22.30 -13.30
N CYS A 52 24.65 22.11 -13.49
CA CYS A 52 23.60 22.62 -12.57
C CYS A 52 23.58 21.93 -11.22
N LYS A 53 23.89 20.64 -11.16
CA LYS A 53 23.96 19.81 -9.92
C LYS A 53 22.75 19.94 -8.99
N GLY A 54 21.55 20.06 -9.56
CA GLY A 54 20.32 20.19 -8.78
C GLY A 54 20.07 21.58 -8.17
N ARG A 55 20.81 22.61 -8.58
CA ARG A 55 20.60 23.98 -8.09
C ARG A 55 19.50 24.70 -8.87
N PRO A 56 18.81 25.68 -8.25
CA PRO A 56 17.92 26.59 -8.97
C PRO A 56 18.66 27.34 -10.07
N VAL A 57 18.02 27.48 -11.22
CA VAL A 57 18.61 28.06 -12.43
C VAL A 57 18.34 29.57 -12.49
N PRO A 58 19.32 30.40 -12.88
CA PRO A 58 19.07 31.81 -13.11
C PRO A 58 17.96 32.05 -14.14
N ALA A 59 17.10 33.05 -13.89
CA ALA A 59 15.89 33.27 -14.68
C ALA A 59 16.18 33.43 -16.19
N LYS A 60 17.33 34.03 -16.57
CA LYS A 60 17.74 34.20 -17.97
C LYS A 60 18.01 32.90 -18.73
N HIS A 61 18.43 31.84 -18.04
CA HIS A 61 18.79 30.56 -18.64
C HIS A 61 17.67 29.50 -18.50
N ARG A 62 16.71 29.72 -17.59
CA ARG A 62 15.62 28.80 -17.30
C ARG A 62 14.83 28.32 -18.52
N PRO A 63 14.48 29.20 -19.52
CA PRO A 63 13.78 28.76 -20.70
C PRO A 63 14.52 27.67 -21.49
N ASN A 64 15.84 27.86 -21.72
CA ASN A 64 16.65 26.87 -22.43
C ASN A 64 16.87 25.61 -21.63
N VAL A 65 17.18 25.75 -20.34
CA VAL A 65 17.39 24.61 -19.41
C VAL A 65 16.15 23.72 -19.35
N TRP A 66 14.94 24.28 -19.20
CA TRP A 66 13.73 23.49 -19.14
C TRP A 66 13.43 22.78 -20.46
N GLN A 67 13.67 23.43 -21.61
CA GLN A 67 13.50 22.77 -22.90
C GLN A 67 14.47 21.59 -23.10
N ILE A 68 15.72 21.70 -22.63
CA ILE A 68 16.70 20.59 -22.63
C ILE A 68 16.21 19.46 -21.69
N CYS A 69 15.85 19.77 -20.45
CA CYS A 69 15.38 18.78 -19.48
C CYS A 69 14.12 18.04 -19.94
N LEU A 70 13.20 18.74 -20.60
CA LEU A 70 11.98 18.19 -21.17
C LEU A 70 12.20 17.50 -22.52
N GLN A 71 13.38 17.66 -23.14
CA GLN A 71 13.73 17.11 -24.45
C GLN A 71 12.78 17.63 -25.55
N VAL A 72 12.49 18.91 -25.52
CA VAL A 72 11.59 19.57 -26.49
C VAL A 72 12.28 20.61 -27.38
N GLN A 73 13.60 20.74 -27.25
CA GLN A 73 14.39 21.56 -28.19
C GLN A 73 14.15 21.06 -29.63
N ASP A 74 14.10 21.95 -30.55
CA ASP A 74 13.93 21.68 -32.00
C ASP A 74 12.70 20.88 -32.39
N LYS A 75 11.77 20.68 -31.46
CA LYS A 75 10.44 20.20 -31.81
C LYS A 75 9.72 21.29 -32.56
N GLY A 76 9.37 21.04 -33.80
CA GLY A 76 8.61 21.93 -34.63
C GLY A 76 7.28 22.40 -34.01
N ASP A 77 6.54 23.20 -34.75
CA ASP A 77 5.24 23.70 -34.30
C ASP A 77 4.19 22.56 -34.19
N SER A 78 4.04 22.02 -33.00
CA SER A 78 3.06 20.97 -32.72
C SER A 78 1.61 21.47 -32.82
N LEU A 79 1.38 22.79 -32.71
CA LEU A 79 0.08 23.42 -32.87
C LEU A 79 -0.32 23.66 -34.33
N SER A 80 0.60 23.49 -35.28
CA SER A 80 0.31 23.68 -36.71
C SER A 80 -0.81 22.76 -37.24
N SER A 81 -1.04 21.63 -36.57
CA SER A 81 -2.14 20.70 -36.89
C SER A 81 -3.47 21.05 -36.24
N PHE A 82 -3.53 22.12 -35.44
CA PHE A 82 -4.78 22.57 -34.84
C PHE A 82 -5.69 23.20 -35.89
N ASP A 83 -6.91 22.70 -35.95
CA ASP A 83 -7.92 23.14 -36.94
C ASP A 83 -8.51 24.53 -36.67
N GLY A 84 -8.20 25.12 -35.51
CA GLY A 84 -8.71 26.44 -35.10
C GLY A 84 -10.17 26.45 -34.70
N PHE A 85 -10.83 25.27 -34.58
CA PHE A 85 -12.20 25.19 -34.12
C PHE A 85 -12.28 25.06 -32.59
N PHE A 86 -13.05 25.94 -31.98
CA PHE A 86 -13.31 26.00 -30.54
C PHE A 86 -14.72 25.45 -30.24
N ASP A 87 -14.90 24.16 -30.45
CA ASP A 87 -16.19 23.45 -30.46
C ASP A 87 -16.33 22.41 -29.35
N LEU A 88 -15.47 22.45 -28.35
CA LEU A 88 -15.61 21.58 -27.18
C LEU A 88 -16.83 21.96 -26.34
N PRO A 89 -17.51 21.00 -25.73
CA PRO A 89 -18.60 21.28 -24.79
C PRO A 89 -18.22 22.24 -23.67
N GLU A 90 -16.96 22.14 -23.20
CA GLU A 90 -16.38 22.92 -22.10
C GLU A 90 -15.73 24.24 -22.57
N GLN A 91 -15.91 24.65 -23.82
CA GLN A 91 -15.15 25.78 -24.40
C GLN A 91 -15.37 27.11 -23.66
N SER A 92 -16.58 27.37 -23.17
CA SER A 92 -16.85 28.58 -22.36
C SER A 92 -16.07 28.56 -21.06
N THR A 93 -16.02 27.41 -20.39
CA THR A 93 -15.26 27.22 -19.13
C THR A 93 -13.77 27.40 -19.37
N ILE A 94 -13.22 26.80 -20.44
CA ILE A 94 -11.81 26.96 -20.82
C ILE A 94 -11.47 28.45 -20.97
N ARG A 95 -12.30 29.20 -21.70
CA ARG A 95 -12.06 30.64 -21.94
C ARG A 95 -12.13 31.45 -20.66
N GLU A 96 -13.12 31.19 -19.79
CA GLU A 96 -13.28 31.87 -18.53
C GLU A 96 -12.09 31.60 -17.60
N ASP A 97 -11.65 30.35 -17.48
CA ASP A 97 -10.54 29.95 -16.63
C ASP A 97 -9.20 30.53 -17.17
N CYS A 98 -9.01 30.56 -18.50
CA CYS A 98 -7.85 31.21 -19.12
C CYS A 98 -7.82 32.71 -18.81
N ALA A 99 -8.97 33.40 -18.92
CA ALA A 99 -9.07 34.82 -18.61
C ALA A 99 -8.76 35.09 -17.14
N GLN A 100 -9.28 34.29 -16.20
CA GLN A 100 -9.01 34.38 -14.77
C GLN A 100 -7.51 34.19 -14.47
N LEU A 101 -6.86 33.24 -15.12
CA LEU A 101 -5.41 33.03 -14.96
C LEU A 101 -4.61 34.26 -15.41
N VAL A 102 -4.92 34.81 -16.58
CA VAL A 102 -4.20 35.98 -17.15
C VAL A 102 -4.43 37.21 -16.28
N ASP A 103 -5.64 37.41 -15.74
CA ASP A 103 -5.93 38.50 -14.80
C ASP A 103 -5.12 38.37 -13.50
N LYS A 104 -5.00 37.13 -12.98
CA LYS A 104 -4.18 36.84 -11.78
C LYS A 104 -2.69 37.10 -12.01
N LEU A 105 -2.18 36.89 -13.23
CA LEU A 105 -0.79 37.12 -13.59
C LEU A 105 -0.46 38.60 -13.74
N GLY A 106 -1.45 39.49 -13.87
CA GLY A 106 -1.27 40.93 -13.95
C GLY A 106 -0.67 41.40 -15.26
N ASN A 107 -0.94 40.70 -16.36
CA ASN A 107 -0.54 41.12 -17.72
C ASN A 107 -1.12 42.51 -18.09
N GLU A 108 -0.44 43.26 -18.97
CA GLU A 108 -0.96 44.51 -19.49
C GLU A 108 -2.24 44.25 -20.34
N GLU A 109 -3.21 45.16 -20.30
CA GLU A 109 -4.52 44.99 -20.97
C GLU A 109 -4.40 44.68 -22.48
N GLU A 110 -3.37 45.22 -23.14
CA GLU A 110 -3.12 45.00 -24.57
C GLU A 110 -2.65 43.58 -24.87
N GLU A 111 -1.95 42.93 -23.92
CA GLU A 111 -1.43 41.57 -24.08
C GLU A 111 -2.44 40.51 -23.63
N LYS A 112 -3.35 40.81 -22.71
CA LYS A 112 -4.31 39.87 -22.13
C LYS A 112 -5.06 39.08 -23.18
N VAL A 113 -5.65 39.75 -24.16
CA VAL A 113 -6.44 39.11 -25.23
C VAL A 113 -5.64 38.09 -26.01
N SER A 114 -4.39 38.40 -26.31
CA SER A 114 -3.51 37.49 -27.05
C SER A 114 -3.13 36.27 -26.20
N VAL A 115 -2.76 36.49 -24.95
CA VAL A 115 -2.38 35.40 -24.04
C VAL A 115 -3.57 34.45 -23.74
N VAL A 116 -4.78 34.99 -23.52
CA VAL A 116 -5.98 34.19 -23.36
C VAL A 116 -6.26 33.35 -24.59
N ALA A 117 -6.18 33.91 -25.79
CA ALA A 117 -6.37 33.19 -27.05
C ALA A 117 -5.33 32.09 -27.27
N ASP A 118 -4.09 32.33 -26.86
CA ASP A 118 -3.03 31.33 -26.94
C ASP A 118 -3.25 30.18 -25.99
N LEU A 119 -3.60 30.46 -24.74
CA LEU A 119 -3.93 29.45 -23.71
C LEU A 119 -5.16 28.63 -24.13
N GLU A 120 -6.23 29.30 -24.59
CA GLU A 120 -7.45 28.64 -25.07
C GLU A 120 -7.12 27.68 -26.23
N SER A 121 -6.25 28.09 -27.17
CA SER A 121 -5.83 27.24 -28.27
C SER A 121 -5.05 26.03 -27.81
N MET A 122 -4.12 26.19 -26.85
CA MET A 122 -3.30 25.10 -26.31
C MET A 122 -4.17 24.06 -25.60
N ILE A 123 -5.08 24.51 -24.72
CA ILE A 123 -5.97 23.63 -23.95
C ILE A 123 -6.94 22.93 -24.90
N THR A 124 -7.57 23.66 -25.84
CA THR A 124 -8.51 23.06 -26.81
C THR A 124 -7.82 22.00 -27.67
N TYR A 125 -6.65 22.31 -28.21
CA TYR A 125 -5.89 21.35 -29.02
C TYR A 125 -5.46 20.14 -28.20
N PHE A 126 -4.99 20.33 -26.96
CA PHE A 126 -4.60 19.24 -26.08
C PHE A 126 -5.79 18.32 -25.78
N SER A 127 -6.93 18.88 -25.41
CA SER A 127 -8.18 18.15 -25.14
C SER A 127 -8.61 17.32 -26.35
N LYS A 128 -8.67 17.92 -27.54
CA LYS A 128 -9.01 17.23 -28.79
C LYS A 128 -8.03 16.12 -29.16
N SER A 129 -6.71 16.41 -29.06
CA SER A 129 -5.68 15.46 -29.45
C SER A 129 -5.62 14.22 -28.52
N ARG A 130 -6.03 14.37 -27.27
CA ARG A 130 -6.05 13.31 -26.26
C ARG A 130 -7.42 12.66 -26.09
N VAL A 131 -8.47 13.24 -26.64
CA VAL A 131 -9.85 12.84 -26.40
C VAL A 131 -10.18 12.86 -24.90
N GLU A 132 -9.71 13.90 -24.22
CA GLU A 132 -9.83 14.08 -22.78
C GLU A 132 -10.61 15.36 -22.48
N SER A 133 -11.69 15.25 -21.68
CA SER A 133 -12.54 16.39 -21.31
C SER A 133 -11.80 17.36 -20.41
N TYR A 134 -12.03 18.65 -20.60
CA TYR A 134 -11.49 19.68 -19.73
C TYR A 134 -12.32 19.81 -18.45
N SER A 135 -11.63 20.06 -17.34
CA SER A 135 -12.22 20.42 -16.04
C SER A 135 -11.31 21.44 -15.36
N SER A 136 -11.88 22.46 -14.71
CA SER A 136 -11.11 23.53 -14.03
C SER A 136 -10.15 23.02 -12.96
N ASP A 137 -10.40 21.82 -12.42
CA ASP A 137 -9.60 21.19 -11.37
C ASP A 137 -8.57 20.17 -11.91
N ASN A 138 -8.44 20.00 -13.23
CA ASN A 138 -7.51 19.04 -13.83
C ASN A 138 -6.02 19.45 -13.72
N GLY A 139 -5.74 20.69 -13.32
CA GLY A 139 -4.38 21.21 -13.08
C GLY A 139 -3.67 21.74 -14.30
N TRP A 140 -4.24 21.67 -15.51
CA TRP A 140 -3.55 22.03 -16.75
C TRP A 140 -3.15 23.51 -16.80
N LEU A 141 -4.05 24.41 -16.41
CA LEU A 141 -3.77 25.84 -16.37
C LEU A 141 -2.74 26.19 -15.28
N ASN A 142 -2.75 25.46 -14.17
CA ASN A 142 -1.74 25.64 -13.13
C ASN A 142 -0.34 25.27 -13.63
N ILE A 143 -0.22 24.24 -14.49
CA ILE A 143 1.06 23.86 -15.13
C ILE A 143 1.48 24.89 -16.19
N LEU A 144 0.53 25.48 -16.91
CA LEU A 144 0.84 26.53 -17.89
C LEU A 144 1.33 27.83 -17.22
N GLN A 145 0.89 28.13 -16.00
CA GLN A 145 1.27 29.36 -15.29
C GLN A 145 2.79 29.56 -15.18
N PRO A 146 3.61 28.61 -14.67
CA PRO A 146 5.06 28.78 -14.62
C PRO A 146 5.71 28.76 -16.02
N LEU A 147 5.11 28.09 -17.00
CA LEU A 147 5.62 28.12 -18.39
C LEU A 147 5.43 29.48 -19.05
N LEU A 148 4.33 30.19 -18.78
CA LEU A 148 4.13 31.56 -19.26
C LEU A 148 5.18 32.52 -18.68
N ALA A 149 5.64 32.31 -17.44
CA ALA A 149 6.71 33.11 -16.85
C ALA A 149 8.07 33.00 -17.59
N LEU A 150 8.26 31.94 -18.39
CA LEU A 150 9.46 31.77 -19.22
C LEU A 150 9.47 32.65 -20.46
N LYS A 151 8.33 33.23 -20.86
CA LYS A 151 8.15 34.05 -22.05
C LYS A 151 8.58 33.35 -23.35
N LEU A 152 8.34 32.04 -23.43
CA LEU A 152 8.54 31.26 -24.64
C LEU A 152 7.48 31.57 -25.70
N GLY A 153 7.76 31.23 -26.95
CA GLY A 153 6.75 31.25 -27.99
C GLY A 153 5.61 30.27 -27.72
N LYS A 154 4.44 30.48 -28.37
CA LYS A 154 3.24 29.66 -28.20
C LYS A 154 3.50 28.16 -28.38
N SER A 155 4.18 27.80 -29.48
CA SER A 155 4.48 26.41 -29.81
C SER A 155 5.47 25.79 -28.83
N GLU A 156 6.51 26.51 -28.41
CA GLU A 156 7.49 26.08 -27.44
C GLU A 156 6.81 25.86 -26.05
N THR A 157 5.94 26.79 -25.64
CA THR A 157 5.15 26.66 -24.40
C THR A 157 4.28 25.40 -24.44
N TYR A 158 3.59 25.15 -25.56
CA TYR A 158 2.79 23.94 -25.74
C TYR A 158 3.63 22.68 -25.70
N ASN A 159 4.81 22.66 -26.37
CA ASN A 159 5.69 21.50 -26.33
C ASN A 159 6.19 21.19 -24.92
N CYS A 160 6.54 22.22 -24.14
CA CYS A 160 6.90 22.07 -22.72
C CYS A 160 5.72 21.53 -21.89
N PHE A 161 4.54 22.13 -22.07
CA PHE A 161 3.31 21.68 -21.40
C PHE A 161 2.98 20.21 -21.71
N TYR A 162 2.98 19.83 -22.98
CA TYR A 162 2.75 18.47 -23.43
C TYR A 162 3.75 17.48 -22.81
N ALA A 163 5.03 17.84 -22.77
CA ALA A 163 6.07 17.01 -22.19
C ALA A 163 5.90 16.85 -20.68
N LEU A 164 5.56 17.93 -19.95
CA LEU A 164 5.30 17.90 -18.51
C LEU A 164 4.12 16.96 -18.16
N ILE A 165 2.98 17.13 -18.83
CA ILE A 165 1.81 16.30 -18.59
C ILE A 165 2.14 14.83 -18.83
N ASN A 166 2.80 14.49 -19.93
CA ASN A 166 3.04 13.10 -20.29
C ASN A 166 4.13 12.42 -19.45
N LYS A 167 5.16 13.16 -19.03
CA LYS A 167 6.32 12.59 -18.34
C LYS A 167 6.20 12.64 -16.83
N TYR A 168 5.55 13.66 -16.27
CA TYR A 168 5.61 13.96 -14.84
C TYR A 168 4.27 13.93 -14.13
N ILE A 169 3.15 14.00 -14.85
CA ILE A 169 1.83 13.85 -14.23
C ILE A 169 1.44 12.37 -14.25
N ALA A 170 1.17 11.83 -13.06
CA ALA A 170 0.73 10.45 -12.95
C ALA A 170 -0.69 10.28 -13.55
N ARG A 171 -0.89 9.19 -14.28
CA ARG A 171 -2.22 8.80 -14.74
C ARG A 171 -3.11 8.46 -13.54
N ASP A 172 -4.41 8.58 -13.72
CA ASP A 172 -5.39 8.20 -12.71
C ASP A 172 -5.25 9.00 -11.39
N CYS A 173 -4.88 10.30 -11.49
CA CYS A 173 -4.90 11.22 -10.35
C CYS A 173 -6.34 11.62 -9.97
N GLN A 174 -7.25 10.64 -9.87
CA GLN A 174 -8.63 10.82 -9.46
C GLN A 174 -8.85 10.25 -8.06
N LYS A 175 -10.03 10.45 -7.49
CA LYS A 175 -10.39 9.89 -6.19
C LYS A 175 -10.15 8.37 -6.19
N ASN A 176 -9.49 7.87 -5.15
CA ASN A 176 -9.07 6.46 -5.02
C ASN A 176 -8.14 5.95 -6.15
N GLY A 177 -7.50 6.86 -6.90
CA GLY A 177 -6.58 6.47 -7.98
C GLY A 177 -5.29 5.81 -7.50
N LYS A 178 -4.67 5.07 -8.40
CA LYS A 178 -3.41 4.32 -8.15
C LYS A 178 -2.27 5.14 -7.52
N PRO A 179 -2.02 6.40 -7.95
CA PRO A 179 -0.96 7.22 -7.36
C PRO A 179 -1.13 7.41 -5.85
N PHE A 180 -2.36 7.56 -5.38
CA PHE A 180 -2.64 7.81 -3.96
C PHE A 180 -2.46 6.56 -3.10
N HIS A 181 -2.85 5.38 -3.61
CA HIS A 181 -2.55 4.11 -2.94
C HIS A 181 -1.04 3.88 -2.84
N LEU A 182 -0.30 4.15 -3.91
CA LEU A 182 1.15 4.02 -3.93
C LEU A 182 1.81 5.03 -2.98
N PHE A 183 1.33 6.27 -2.95
CA PHE A 183 1.82 7.29 -2.02
C PHE A 183 1.54 6.91 -0.55
N ARG A 184 0.37 6.32 -0.26
CA ARG A 184 0.07 5.80 1.07
C ARG A 184 1.08 4.72 1.50
N LEU A 185 1.43 3.78 0.60
CA LEU A 185 2.44 2.77 0.89
C LEU A 185 3.83 3.39 1.11
N LEU A 186 4.19 4.43 0.36
CA LEU A 186 5.42 5.18 0.55
C LEU A 186 5.46 5.87 1.91
N LEU A 187 4.38 6.55 2.31
CA LEU A 187 4.25 7.17 3.62
C LEU A 187 4.35 6.12 4.74
N GLN A 188 3.65 4.99 4.61
CA GLN A 188 3.69 3.89 5.56
C GLN A 188 5.09 3.29 5.72
N TYR A 189 5.87 3.25 4.64
CA TYR A 189 7.23 2.74 4.66
C TYR A 189 8.19 3.64 5.44
N HIS A 190 8.08 4.96 5.26
CA HIS A 190 8.96 5.95 5.90
C HIS A 190 8.46 6.42 7.27
N ASP A 191 7.15 6.62 7.43
CA ASP A 191 6.53 7.04 8.69
C ASP A 191 5.21 6.28 8.93
N PRO A 192 5.29 5.04 9.42
CA PRO A 192 4.12 4.21 9.67
C PRO A 192 3.22 4.75 10.76
N GLU A 193 3.73 5.53 11.72
CA GLU A 193 2.92 6.13 12.78
C GLU A 193 2.03 7.25 12.22
N LEU A 194 2.60 8.15 11.42
CA LEU A 194 1.83 9.20 10.76
C LEU A 194 0.81 8.61 9.77
N CYS A 195 1.20 7.58 9.00
CA CYS A 195 0.29 6.86 8.12
C CYS A 195 -0.89 6.26 8.89
N SER A 196 -0.61 5.56 10.00
CA SER A 196 -1.63 4.97 10.86
C SER A 196 -2.55 6.02 11.48
N PHE A 197 -2.01 7.19 11.86
CA PHE A 197 -2.79 8.32 12.35
C PHE A 197 -3.79 8.82 11.29
N LEU A 198 -3.32 9.07 10.05
CA LEU A 198 -4.17 9.53 8.95
C LEU A 198 -5.22 8.48 8.57
N ASP A 199 -4.86 7.20 8.54
CA ASP A 199 -5.80 6.10 8.30
C ASP A 199 -6.89 6.03 9.38
N THR A 200 -6.51 6.19 10.66
CA THR A 200 -7.47 6.23 11.79
C THR A 200 -8.48 7.37 11.65
N LYS A 201 -8.02 8.52 11.10
CA LYS A 201 -8.88 9.67 10.79
C LYS A 201 -9.60 9.55 9.45
N ARG A 202 -9.42 8.43 8.72
CA ARG A 202 -9.95 8.22 7.37
C ARG A 202 -9.57 9.32 6.39
N ILE A 203 -8.33 9.80 6.48
CA ILE A 203 -7.75 10.81 5.60
C ILE A 203 -6.84 10.09 4.59
N THR A 204 -7.38 9.84 3.41
CA THR A 204 -6.64 9.22 2.31
C THR A 204 -5.88 10.26 1.50
N PRO A 205 -4.75 9.91 0.87
CA PRO A 205 -3.93 10.87 0.13
C PRO A 205 -4.65 11.61 -1.00
N ASP A 206 -5.66 11.03 -1.62
CA ASP A 206 -6.46 11.69 -2.64
C ASP A 206 -7.21 12.92 -2.13
N VAL A 207 -7.52 12.97 -0.84
CA VAL A 207 -8.24 14.11 -0.23
C VAL A 207 -7.37 15.37 -0.15
N TYR A 208 -6.04 15.24 0.03
CA TYR A 208 -5.14 16.37 0.23
C TYR A 208 -4.08 16.53 -0.85
N ALA A 209 -3.60 15.45 -1.47
CA ALA A 209 -2.50 15.48 -2.44
C ALA A 209 -2.94 15.50 -3.91
N GLN A 210 -4.26 15.45 -4.20
CA GLN A 210 -4.77 15.43 -5.57
C GLN A 210 -4.30 16.64 -6.37
N SER A 211 -4.46 17.85 -5.82
CA SER A 211 -4.01 19.08 -6.45
C SER A 211 -2.48 19.14 -6.59
N TRP A 212 -1.74 18.58 -5.63
CA TRP A 212 -0.28 18.55 -5.66
C TRP A 212 0.24 17.76 -6.86
N PHE A 213 -0.29 16.54 -7.05
CA PHE A 213 0.16 15.65 -8.13
C PHE A 213 -0.36 16.07 -9.49
N ARG A 214 -1.60 16.60 -9.59
CA ARG A 214 -2.16 17.08 -10.87
C ARG A 214 -1.45 18.31 -11.43
N SER A 215 -0.91 19.15 -10.56
CA SER A 215 -0.29 20.42 -10.95
C SER A 215 1.21 20.52 -10.67
N LEU A 216 1.85 19.43 -10.20
CA LEU A 216 3.22 19.46 -9.68
C LEU A 216 3.45 20.63 -8.70
N PHE A 217 2.53 20.76 -7.74
CA PHE A 217 2.47 21.81 -6.71
C PHE A 217 2.17 23.23 -7.21
N ALA A 218 2.05 23.46 -8.51
CA ALA A 218 1.83 24.82 -9.06
C ALA A 218 0.49 25.45 -8.65
N SER A 219 -0.50 24.66 -8.24
CA SER A 219 -1.78 25.16 -7.74
C SER A 219 -1.73 25.67 -6.30
N VAL A 220 -0.72 25.26 -5.52
CA VAL A 220 -0.67 25.44 -4.06
C VAL A 220 0.54 26.20 -3.54
N CYS A 221 1.57 26.39 -4.35
CA CYS A 221 2.78 27.16 -4.02
C CYS A 221 2.86 28.46 -4.81
N ASP A 222 3.61 29.41 -4.29
CA ASP A 222 3.90 30.67 -4.99
C ASP A 222 4.75 30.43 -6.25
N LEU A 223 4.57 31.31 -7.26
CA LEU A 223 5.26 31.16 -8.53
C LEU A 223 6.80 31.10 -8.40
N LYS A 224 7.40 31.93 -7.52
CA LYS A 224 8.86 31.92 -7.28
C LYS A 224 9.32 30.58 -6.71
N VAL A 225 8.56 30.01 -5.78
CA VAL A 225 8.81 28.69 -5.19
C VAL A 225 8.74 27.61 -6.28
N ILE A 226 7.70 27.64 -7.11
CA ILE A 226 7.51 26.65 -8.19
C ILE A 226 8.63 26.73 -9.24
N LEU A 227 9.06 27.92 -9.63
CA LEU A 227 10.14 28.06 -10.60
C LEU A 227 11.44 27.42 -10.07
N ASN A 228 11.82 27.66 -8.83
CA ASN A 228 12.99 27.06 -8.20
C ASN A 228 12.81 25.54 -7.99
N MET A 229 11.62 25.09 -7.55
CA MET A 229 11.31 23.68 -7.36
C MET A 229 11.39 22.91 -8.69
N TRP A 230 10.84 23.46 -9.77
CA TRP A 230 10.88 22.79 -11.08
C TRP A 230 12.27 22.80 -11.71
N ASP A 231 13.09 23.81 -11.42
CA ASP A 231 14.50 23.77 -11.85
C ASP A 231 15.20 22.51 -11.35
N VAL A 232 15.05 22.17 -10.07
CA VAL A 232 15.63 20.97 -9.45
C VAL A 232 14.92 19.70 -9.92
N TYR A 233 13.59 19.72 -9.97
CA TYR A 233 12.76 18.60 -10.35
C TYR A 233 13.05 18.11 -11.78
N LEU A 234 13.09 19.03 -12.73
CA LEU A 234 13.35 18.70 -14.14
C LEU A 234 14.78 18.19 -14.36
N GLN A 235 15.77 18.74 -13.65
CA GLN A 235 17.14 18.24 -13.68
C GLN A 235 17.26 16.81 -13.14
N SER A 236 16.44 16.40 -12.17
CA SER A 236 16.44 15.03 -11.65
C SER A 236 15.97 14.01 -12.68
N SER A 237 15.08 14.44 -13.58
CA SER A 237 14.39 13.59 -14.57
C SER A 237 13.65 12.38 -13.96
N ASP A 238 13.33 12.43 -12.67
CA ASP A 238 12.60 11.40 -11.93
C ASP A 238 11.15 11.83 -11.70
N PRO A 239 10.16 11.23 -12.38
CA PRO A 239 8.76 11.61 -12.21
C PRO A 239 8.23 11.31 -10.80
N PHE A 240 8.84 10.36 -10.07
CA PHE A 240 8.47 10.05 -8.70
C PHE A 240 8.95 11.07 -7.67
N LEU A 241 9.83 12.02 -8.03
CA LEU A 241 10.31 13.00 -7.06
C LEU A 241 9.16 13.82 -6.45
N SER A 242 8.05 14.03 -7.18
CA SER A 242 6.84 14.68 -6.65
C SER A 242 6.22 13.94 -5.46
N PHE A 243 6.30 12.60 -5.44
CA PHE A 243 5.84 11.77 -4.31
C PHE A 243 6.74 11.98 -3.09
N PHE A 244 8.05 12.09 -3.30
CA PHE A 244 9.00 12.34 -2.21
C PHE A 244 8.90 13.77 -1.69
N MET A 245 8.64 14.75 -2.55
CA MET A 245 8.32 16.12 -2.13
C MET A 245 7.07 16.15 -1.24
N ALA A 246 6.01 15.44 -1.62
CA ALA A 246 4.80 15.31 -0.81
C ALA A 246 5.08 14.59 0.53
N LEU A 247 5.94 13.58 0.52
CA LEU A 247 6.38 12.88 1.73
C LEU A 247 7.12 13.84 2.69
N VAL A 248 8.06 14.64 2.17
CA VAL A 248 8.81 15.63 2.96
C VAL A 248 7.88 16.64 3.62
N ILE A 249 6.86 17.13 2.91
CA ILE A 249 5.85 18.04 3.48
C ILE A 249 5.17 17.39 4.69
N LEU A 250 4.73 16.15 4.56
CA LEU A 250 4.04 15.44 5.65
C LEU A 250 4.97 15.14 6.83
N VAL A 251 6.20 14.71 6.56
CA VAL A 251 7.19 14.39 7.61
C VAL A 251 7.61 15.65 8.37
N ASN A 252 7.81 16.78 7.68
CA ASN A 252 8.10 18.06 8.33
C ASN A 252 6.92 18.56 9.18
N ALA A 253 5.70 18.26 8.78
CA ALA A 253 4.48 18.61 9.50
C ALA A 253 4.07 17.60 10.58
N ARG A 254 4.83 16.50 10.73
CA ARG A 254 4.49 15.34 11.56
C ARG A 254 4.05 15.71 12.98
N GLU A 255 4.84 16.50 13.68
CA GLU A 255 4.55 16.88 15.07
C GLU A 255 3.22 17.64 15.17
N GLN A 256 3.01 18.63 14.29
CA GLN A 256 1.78 19.43 14.26
C GLN A 256 0.55 18.56 13.92
N LEU A 257 0.71 17.57 13.05
CA LEU A 257 -0.37 16.66 12.68
C LEU A 257 -0.73 15.72 13.83
N LEU A 258 0.25 15.14 14.50
CA LEU A 258 0.02 14.24 15.64
C LEU A 258 -0.54 15.00 16.86
N GLU A 259 -0.12 16.26 17.09
CA GLU A 259 -0.71 17.11 18.13
C GLU A 259 -2.19 17.47 17.86
N ALA A 260 -2.63 17.38 16.61
CA ALA A 260 -4.01 17.60 16.20
C ALA A 260 -4.91 16.36 16.37
N GLU A 261 -4.53 15.37 17.20
CA GLU A 261 -5.29 14.13 17.40
C GLU A 261 -6.75 14.39 17.83
N ASP A 262 -7.01 15.43 18.63
CA ASP A 262 -8.36 15.76 19.11
C ASP A 262 -9.21 16.54 18.07
N LYS A 263 -8.63 16.89 16.92
CA LYS A 263 -9.31 17.68 15.89
C LYS A 263 -10.08 16.80 14.91
N ASP A 264 -11.08 17.40 14.29
CA ASP A 264 -11.88 16.76 13.27
C ASP A 264 -11.11 16.56 11.95
N LYS A 265 -11.64 15.73 11.09
CA LYS A 265 -11.05 15.43 9.78
C LYS A 265 -10.85 16.69 8.93
N GLN A 266 -11.83 17.60 8.91
CA GLN A 266 -11.79 18.79 8.06
C GLN A 266 -10.66 19.74 8.48
N PHE A 267 -10.46 19.91 9.79
CA PHE A 267 -9.36 20.69 10.33
C PHE A 267 -8.00 20.11 9.91
N ILE A 268 -7.81 18.79 10.07
CA ILE A 268 -6.54 18.12 9.73
C ILE A 268 -6.26 18.21 8.22
N VAL A 269 -7.27 17.99 7.38
CA VAL A 269 -7.13 18.14 5.93
C VAL A 269 -6.80 19.60 5.57
N GLY A 270 -7.48 20.58 6.17
CA GLY A 270 -7.19 21.99 5.97
C GLY A 270 -5.76 22.35 6.37
N LEU A 271 -5.27 21.79 7.47
CA LEU A 271 -3.89 21.95 7.93
C LEU A 271 -2.90 21.35 6.90
N ILE A 272 -3.11 20.11 6.45
CA ILE A 272 -2.23 19.46 5.47
C ILE A 272 -2.18 20.26 4.16
N THR A 273 -3.31 20.71 3.66
CA THR A 273 -3.39 21.44 2.39
C THR A 273 -2.77 22.84 2.45
N SER A 274 -2.57 23.40 3.66
CA SER A 274 -1.93 24.70 3.84
C SER A 274 -0.40 24.66 3.82
N PHE A 275 0.23 23.51 4.10
CA PHE A 275 1.68 23.41 4.21
C PHE A 275 2.46 23.78 2.93
N PRO A 276 2.06 23.37 1.71
CA PRO A 276 2.79 23.77 0.51
C PRO A 276 2.89 25.27 0.29
N ALA A 277 1.85 26.03 0.70
CA ALA A 277 1.84 27.48 0.59
C ALA A 277 2.80 28.18 1.56
N SER A 278 3.31 27.48 2.58
CA SER A 278 4.29 28.00 3.52
C SER A 278 5.75 27.78 3.12
N LEU A 279 5.99 27.12 2.00
CA LEU A 279 7.34 26.91 1.46
C LEU A 279 7.91 28.26 0.97
N GLU A 280 9.16 28.54 1.30
CA GLU A 280 9.89 29.71 0.87
C GLU A 280 10.89 29.31 -0.25
N ALA A 281 11.16 30.24 -1.16
CA ALA A 281 12.03 29.96 -2.32
C ALA A 281 13.48 29.65 -1.91
N GLU A 282 13.90 30.17 -0.79
CA GLU A 282 15.23 29.99 -0.19
C GLU A 282 15.42 28.58 0.39
N ASP A 283 14.34 27.89 0.78
CA ASP A 283 14.37 26.56 1.40
C ASP A 283 14.27 25.42 0.35
N ILE A 284 14.05 25.75 -0.93
CA ILE A 284 13.75 24.74 -1.99
C ILE A 284 14.91 23.78 -2.22
N GLU A 285 16.16 24.26 -2.14
CA GLU A 285 17.33 23.39 -2.34
C GLU A 285 17.40 22.31 -1.25
N ASP A 286 17.27 22.69 0.00
CA ASP A 286 17.24 21.76 1.15
C ASP A 286 16.02 20.83 1.09
N PHE A 287 14.85 21.38 0.74
CA PHE A 287 13.61 20.61 0.56
C PHE A 287 13.75 19.52 -0.51
N CYS A 288 14.31 19.88 -1.68
CA CYS A 288 14.53 18.92 -2.75
C CYS A 288 15.64 17.91 -2.41
N SER A 289 16.68 18.34 -1.70
CA SER A 289 17.76 17.45 -1.24
C SER A 289 17.20 16.41 -0.25
N LEU A 290 16.31 16.81 0.64
CA LEU A 290 15.64 15.90 1.56
C LEU A 290 14.70 14.93 0.81
N ALA A 291 13.99 15.39 -0.22
CA ALA A 291 13.18 14.53 -1.08
C ALA A 291 14.06 13.47 -1.80
N GLN A 292 15.23 13.86 -2.29
CA GLN A 292 16.19 12.95 -2.90
C GLN A 292 16.78 11.95 -1.88
N TYR A 293 17.00 12.38 -0.65
CA TYR A 293 17.41 11.48 0.44
C TYR A 293 16.37 10.39 0.70
N TYR A 294 15.09 10.75 0.89
CA TYR A 294 14.03 9.74 1.04
C TYR A 294 13.92 8.84 -0.20
N ALA A 295 14.14 9.42 -1.36
CA ALA A 295 14.19 8.70 -2.62
C ALA A 295 15.31 7.64 -2.67
N SER A 296 16.49 7.93 -2.12
CA SER A 296 17.61 6.99 -2.01
C SER A 296 17.38 5.89 -0.97
N LYS A 297 16.57 6.17 0.06
CA LYS A 297 16.17 5.22 1.10
C LYS A 297 14.93 4.40 0.74
N THR A 298 14.41 4.54 -0.47
CA THR A 298 13.25 3.77 -0.96
C THR A 298 13.70 2.67 -1.91
N PRO A 299 13.12 1.45 -1.85
CA PRO A 299 13.42 0.38 -2.76
C PRO A 299 13.38 0.82 -4.23
N GLN A 300 14.37 0.41 -5.03
CA GLN A 300 14.39 0.73 -6.46
C GLN A 300 13.19 0.12 -7.20
N SER A 301 12.67 -0.99 -6.70
CA SER A 301 11.44 -1.62 -7.19
C SER A 301 10.26 -0.66 -7.21
N PHE A 302 10.19 0.29 -6.25
CA PHE A 302 9.15 1.32 -6.23
C PHE A 302 9.09 2.12 -7.54
N ARG A 303 10.25 2.56 -8.06
CA ARG A 303 10.30 3.28 -9.34
C ARG A 303 10.14 2.34 -10.52
N ARG A 304 10.96 1.32 -10.60
CA ARG A 304 11.04 0.42 -11.74
C ARG A 304 9.71 -0.24 -12.09
N ASP A 305 8.96 -0.64 -11.08
CA ASP A 305 7.75 -1.44 -11.27
C ASP A 305 6.51 -0.55 -11.52
N PHE A 306 6.51 0.69 -11.03
CA PHE A 306 5.36 1.59 -11.13
C PHE A 306 5.54 2.76 -12.12
N GLU A 307 6.75 2.99 -12.66
CA GLU A 307 6.99 4.09 -13.62
C GLU A 307 6.10 3.95 -14.87
N ARG A 308 6.17 2.82 -15.56
CA ARG A 308 5.39 2.60 -16.78
C ARG A 308 3.87 2.61 -16.55
N PRO A 309 3.33 1.98 -15.50
CA PRO A 309 1.90 2.05 -15.21
C PRO A 309 1.39 3.46 -14.89
N LEU A 310 2.20 4.32 -14.26
CA LEU A 310 1.76 5.64 -13.81
C LEU A 310 2.09 6.75 -14.80
N PHE A 311 3.20 6.67 -15.54
CA PHE A 311 3.68 7.76 -16.40
C PHE A 311 3.79 7.35 -17.87
N GLY A 312 3.82 8.33 -18.77
CA GLY A 312 4.06 8.13 -20.20
C GLY A 312 2.79 8.09 -21.08
N THR A 313 2.99 8.00 -22.40
CA THR A 313 1.95 8.19 -23.44
C THR A 313 1.27 6.92 -23.95
N SER A 314 1.75 5.72 -23.60
CA SER A 314 1.28 4.47 -24.24
C SER A 314 -0.13 4.07 -23.85
N LEU A 315 -1.11 4.43 -24.68
CA LEU A 315 -2.51 3.99 -24.59
C LEU A 315 -2.70 2.46 -24.78
N SER A 316 -1.77 1.80 -25.47
CA SER A 316 -1.86 0.37 -25.77
C SER A 316 -1.67 -0.55 -24.56
N GLN A 317 -1.16 -0.01 -23.44
CA GLN A 317 -0.94 -0.76 -22.20
C GLN A 317 -2.06 -0.61 -21.16
N LEU A 318 -3.11 0.15 -21.46
CA LEU A 318 -4.24 0.36 -20.56
C LEU A 318 -5.02 -0.95 -20.26
N LYS A 319 -4.98 -1.94 -21.16
CA LYS A 319 -5.64 -3.24 -20.92
C LYS A 319 -4.93 -4.13 -19.90
N SER A 320 -3.63 -3.93 -19.65
CA SER A 320 -2.89 -4.61 -18.56
C SER A 320 -2.83 -3.77 -17.28
N GLY A 321 -3.26 -2.52 -17.33
CA GLY A 321 -3.19 -1.57 -16.23
C GLY A 321 -4.23 -1.79 -15.13
N ASP A 322 -5.34 -2.44 -15.43
CA ASP A 322 -6.39 -2.69 -14.44
C ASP A 322 -5.97 -3.75 -13.41
N GLU A 323 -5.25 -4.79 -13.82
CA GLU A 323 -4.71 -5.79 -12.90
C GLU A 323 -3.68 -5.19 -11.92
N VAL A 324 -2.77 -4.34 -12.43
CA VAL A 324 -1.78 -3.66 -11.58
C VAL A 324 -2.45 -2.69 -10.60
N GLY A 325 -3.55 -2.07 -11.00
CA GLY A 325 -4.29 -1.13 -10.14
C GLY A 325 -5.00 -1.80 -8.98
N GLN A 326 -5.67 -2.89 -9.22
CA GLN A 326 -6.30 -3.70 -8.18
C GLN A 326 -5.24 -4.27 -7.22
N GLN A 327 -4.10 -4.71 -7.75
CA GLN A 327 -2.98 -5.18 -6.93
C GLN A 327 -2.46 -4.09 -5.98
N VAL A 328 -2.25 -2.83 -6.43
CA VAL A 328 -1.70 -1.76 -5.58
C VAL A 328 -2.62 -1.42 -4.41
N SER A 329 -3.93 -1.38 -4.62
CA SER A 329 -4.91 -1.08 -3.55
C SER A 329 -4.98 -2.17 -2.48
N GLN A 330 -4.60 -3.39 -2.81
CA GLN A 330 -4.61 -4.55 -1.90
C GLN A 330 -3.25 -4.81 -1.25
N MET A 331 -2.18 -4.13 -1.68
CA MET A 331 -0.84 -4.31 -1.11
C MET A 331 -0.78 -3.85 0.35
N LEU A 332 -0.27 -4.72 1.20
CA LEU A 332 -0.09 -4.44 2.63
C LEU A 332 1.08 -3.50 2.91
N CYS A 333 2.17 -3.62 2.15
CA CYS A 333 3.37 -2.78 2.22
C CYS A 333 4.07 -2.73 0.86
N LEU A 334 5.15 -1.94 0.76
CA LEU A 334 5.91 -1.84 -0.49
C LEU A 334 6.48 -3.20 -0.91
N PRO A 335 6.28 -3.61 -2.18
CA PRO A 335 6.90 -4.81 -2.72
C PRO A 335 8.35 -4.53 -3.13
N VAL A 336 9.23 -5.50 -2.88
CA VAL A 336 10.62 -5.50 -3.33
C VAL A 336 10.83 -6.67 -4.26
N SER A 337 11.43 -6.46 -5.42
CA SER A 337 11.74 -7.56 -6.33
C SER A 337 12.90 -8.41 -5.79
N VAL A 338 12.84 -9.70 -6.03
CA VAL A 338 13.91 -10.62 -5.63
C VAL A 338 15.26 -10.31 -6.32
N SER A 339 15.22 -9.68 -7.51
CA SER A 339 16.46 -9.20 -8.17
C SER A 339 17.15 -8.11 -7.35
N GLU A 340 16.38 -7.20 -6.76
CA GLU A 340 16.92 -6.14 -5.90
C GLU A 340 17.49 -6.72 -4.60
N LEU A 341 16.81 -7.71 -4.00
CA LEU A 341 17.33 -8.42 -2.83
C LEU A 341 18.67 -9.09 -3.09
N LEU A 342 18.81 -9.77 -4.23
CA LEU A 342 20.08 -10.42 -4.59
C LEU A 342 21.20 -9.40 -4.84
N GLN A 343 20.89 -8.26 -5.48
CA GLN A 343 21.88 -7.19 -5.72
C GLN A 343 22.29 -6.50 -4.41
N SER A 344 21.39 -6.34 -3.45
CA SER A 344 21.67 -5.70 -2.15
C SER A 344 22.62 -6.51 -1.27
N THR A 345 22.83 -7.79 -1.56
CA THR A 345 23.80 -8.64 -0.86
C THR A 345 25.24 -8.49 -1.38
N ASP A 346 25.42 -7.81 -2.53
CA ASP A 346 26.76 -7.56 -3.09
C ASP A 346 27.43 -6.36 -2.37
N PRO A 347 28.60 -6.55 -1.73
CA PRO A 347 29.32 -5.47 -1.06
C PRO A 347 29.77 -4.33 -2.02
N ALA A 348 29.88 -4.62 -3.31
CA ALA A 348 30.26 -3.65 -4.34
C ALA A 348 29.08 -2.79 -4.84
N GLY A 349 27.87 -2.99 -4.34
CA GLY A 349 26.61 -2.42 -4.87
C GLY A 349 26.37 -0.92 -4.61
N GLY A 350 27.33 -0.14 -4.10
CA GLY A 350 27.17 1.33 -3.95
C GLY A 350 26.09 1.74 -2.94
N ASP A 351 25.44 2.88 -3.18
CA ASP A 351 24.40 3.49 -2.33
C ASP A 351 23.02 2.81 -2.41
N MET A 352 22.97 1.50 -2.61
CA MET A 352 21.69 0.77 -2.65
C MET A 352 21.11 0.53 -1.25
N VAL A 353 19.78 0.46 -1.17
CA VAL A 353 19.08 0.04 0.04
C VAL A 353 19.53 -1.36 0.45
N ARG A 354 19.92 -1.54 1.71
CA ARG A 354 20.34 -2.81 2.27
C ARG A 354 19.19 -3.42 3.07
N TYR A 355 18.89 -4.69 2.78
CA TYR A 355 17.79 -5.40 3.39
C TYR A 355 18.26 -6.39 4.45
N PHE A 356 17.52 -6.45 5.56
CA PHE A 356 17.51 -7.57 6.48
C PHE A 356 16.34 -8.47 6.08
N VAL A 357 16.64 -9.57 5.41
CA VAL A 357 15.63 -10.48 4.88
C VAL A 357 15.12 -11.40 5.98
N VAL A 358 13.80 -11.46 6.14
CA VAL A 358 13.11 -12.30 7.13
C VAL A 358 12.31 -13.34 6.38
N ASP A 359 12.75 -14.58 6.38
CA ASP A 359 12.04 -15.71 5.77
C ASP A 359 10.98 -16.22 6.74
N CYS A 360 9.72 -16.03 6.39
CA CYS A 360 8.57 -16.35 7.23
C CYS A 360 7.92 -17.71 6.91
N ARG A 361 8.53 -18.49 6.04
CA ARG A 361 8.03 -19.82 5.70
C ARG A 361 8.12 -20.78 6.88
N PRO A 362 7.30 -21.85 6.90
CA PRO A 362 7.44 -22.92 7.89
C PRO A 362 8.87 -23.50 7.93
N ALA A 363 9.32 -23.94 9.10
CA ALA A 363 10.69 -24.44 9.31
C ALA A 363 11.11 -25.54 8.33
N GLU A 364 10.18 -26.42 7.94
CA GLU A 364 10.44 -27.49 6.96
C GLU A 364 10.77 -26.94 5.57
N GLN A 365 10.09 -25.86 5.14
CA GLN A 365 10.35 -25.21 3.86
C GLN A 365 11.63 -24.39 3.91
N TYR A 366 11.89 -23.68 5.01
CA TYR A 366 13.13 -22.93 5.21
C TYR A 366 14.35 -23.85 5.16
N ASN A 367 14.33 -24.97 5.90
CA ASN A 367 15.41 -25.95 5.95
C ASN A 367 15.59 -26.73 4.62
N SER A 368 14.69 -26.57 3.67
CA SER A 368 14.78 -27.18 2.33
C SER A 368 15.36 -26.24 1.28
N GLY A 369 15.85 -25.09 1.69
CA GLY A 369 16.51 -24.08 0.89
C GLY A 369 16.07 -22.67 1.27
N HIS A 370 17.03 -21.79 1.56
CA HIS A 370 16.79 -20.39 1.92
C HIS A 370 17.93 -19.47 1.45
N LEU A 371 17.68 -18.17 1.41
CA LEU A 371 18.73 -17.20 1.12
C LEU A 371 19.75 -17.19 2.27
N PRO A 372 21.08 -17.29 2.00
CA PRO A 372 22.10 -17.38 3.06
C PRO A 372 22.10 -16.22 4.06
N THR A 373 21.59 -15.06 3.63
CA THR A 373 21.48 -13.84 4.45
C THR A 373 20.14 -13.71 5.16
N ALA A 374 19.19 -14.63 4.92
CA ALA A 374 17.86 -14.55 5.52
C ALA A 374 17.82 -15.11 6.94
N MET A 375 17.16 -14.39 7.83
CA MET A 375 16.81 -14.88 9.16
C MET A 375 15.46 -15.56 9.13
N HIS A 376 15.34 -16.71 9.78
CA HIS A 376 14.10 -17.45 9.87
C HIS A 376 13.19 -16.93 10.98
N LEU A 377 11.93 -16.67 10.65
CA LEU A 377 10.85 -16.34 11.57
C LEU A 377 9.57 -17.08 11.15
N ASP A 378 9.35 -18.28 11.67
CA ASP A 378 8.17 -19.07 11.32
C ASP A 378 6.87 -18.31 11.63
N ALA A 379 6.12 -17.96 10.58
CA ALA A 379 4.88 -17.21 10.71
C ALA A 379 3.80 -17.95 11.51
N ASN A 380 3.83 -19.29 11.52
CA ASN A 380 2.87 -20.09 12.28
C ASN A 380 2.99 -19.87 13.79
N LEU A 381 4.19 -19.52 14.29
CA LEU A 381 4.40 -19.25 15.73
C LEU A 381 3.50 -18.12 16.24
N MET A 382 3.17 -17.15 15.38
CA MET A 382 2.31 -16.03 15.79
C MET A 382 0.96 -16.49 16.36
N LEU A 383 0.39 -17.56 15.84
CA LEU A 383 -0.88 -18.13 16.29
C LEU A 383 -0.70 -19.30 17.25
N LEU A 384 0.31 -20.16 17.02
CA LEU A 384 0.53 -21.37 17.80
C LEU A 384 1.16 -21.08 19.16
N ASN A 385 2.13 -20.16 19.21
CA ASN A 385 2.85 -19.79 20.43
C ASN A 385 3.27 -18.30 20.41
N PRO A 386 2.35 -17.38 20.79
CA PRO A 386 2.61 -15.94 20.74
C PRO A 386 3.79 -15.48 21.63
N GLU A 387 4.08 -16.18 22.72
CA GLU A 387 5.21 -15.83 23.61
C GLU A 387 6.56 -16.17 22.94
N GLU A 388 6.64 -17.32 22.31
CA GLU A 388 7.81 -17.75 21.55
C GLU A 388 8.01 -16.83 20.33
N PHE A 389 6.93 -16.48 19.64
CA PHE A 389 6.93 -15.50 18.55
C PHE A 389 7.49 -14.14 18.99
N ASN A 390 7.05 -13.61 20.15
CA ASN A 390 7.57 -12.35 20.68
C ASN A 390 9.06 -12.45 21.06
N THR A 391 9.50 -13.62 21.53
CA THR A 391 10.92 -13.88 21.83
C THR A 391 11.73 -13.93 20.55
N ALA A 392 11.21 -14.57 19.48
CA ALA A 392 11.82 -14.61 18.17
C ALA A 392 11.95 -13.20 17.54
N ILE A 393 10.94 -12.33 17.70
CA ILE A 393 11.03 -10.92 17.26
C ILE A 393 12.16 -10.18 17.98
N LYS A 394 12.32 -10.35 19.30
CA LYS A 394 13.44 -9.71 20.03
C LYS A 394 14.80 -10.21 19.54
N ALA A 395 14.92 -11.52 19.28
CA ALA A 395 16.11 -12.11 18.71
C ALA A 395 16.40 -11.59 17.30
N LEU A 396 15.35 -11.39 16.47
CA LEU A 396 15.43 -10.82 15.13
C LEU A 396 16.04 -9.41 15.16
N PHE A 397 15.54 -8.51 15.99
CA PHE A 397 16.09 -7.16 16.10
C PHE A 397 17.51 -7.15 16.64
N SER A 398 17.84 -8.04 17.61
CA SER A 398 19.21 -8.19 18.10
C SER A 398 20.15 -8.67 17.00
N ALA A 399 19.74 -9.65 16.20
CA ALA A 399 20.52 -10.15 15.07
C ALA A 399 20.70 -9.09 13.96
N GLN A 400 19.66 -8.31 13.66
CA GLN A 400 19.73 -7.20 12.72
C GLN A 400 20.79 -6.17 13.17
N GLN A 401 20.74 -5.73 14.43
CA GLN A 401 21.70 -4.78 14.97
C GLN A 401 23.14 -5.33 14.92
N GLN A 402 23.33 -6.59 15.28
CA GLN A 402 24.64 -7.23 15.23
C GLN A 402 25.15 -7.31 13.78
N ALA A 403 24.30 -7.66 12.83
CA ALA A 403 24.66 -7.74 11.42
C ALA A 403 25.04 -6.36 10.84
N ILE A 404 24.33 -5.29 11.24
CA ILE A 404 24.66 -3.90 10.86
C ILE A 404 26.01 -3.49 11.45
N LEU A 405 26.23 -3.72 12.76
CA LEU A 405 27.49 -3.36 13.43
C LEU A 405 28.69 -4.13 12.87
N ALA A 406 28.47 -5.38 12.45
CA ALA A 406 29.50 -6.21 11.83
C ALA A 406 29.77 -5.86 10.35
N GLY A 407 28.96 -4.97 9.74
CA GLY A 407 29.04 -4.66 8.31
C GLY A 407 28.78 -5.88 7.41
N SER A 408 28.00 -6.85 7.89
CA SER A 408 27.77 -8.10 7.17
C SER A 408 26.85 -7.89 5.95
N ALA A 409 26.88 -8.82 4.99
CA ALA A 409 25.97 -8.79 3.84
C ALA A 409 24.47 -8.87 4.25
N ALA A 410 24.17 -9.46 5.40
CA ALA A 410 22.82 -9.49 5.99
C ALA A 410 22.48 -8.22 6.77
N GLY A 411 23.41 -7.29 6.97
CA GLY A 411 23.26 -6.09 7.79
C GLY A 411 22.51 -4.98 7.06
N GLY A 412 21.16 -5.04 7.01
CA GLY A 412 20.31 -4.01 6.44
C GLY A 412 19.40 -3.36 7.47
N GLU A 413 19.18 -2.05 7.33
CA GLU A 413 18.20 -1.31 8.15
C GLU A 413 16.75 -1.63 7.75
N HIS A 414 16.53 -2.04 6.50
CA HIS A 414 15.23 -2.23 5.90
C HIS A 414 14.79 -3.69 6.00
N LEU A 415 13.64 -3.92 6.66
CA LEU A 415 13.09 -5.26 6.79
C LEU A 415 12.40 -5.69 5.50
N CYS A 416 12.76 -6.86 4.98
CA CYS A 416 12.07 -7.46 3.85
C CYS A 416 11.58 -8.85 4.20
N PHE A 417 10.27 -9.01 4.32
CA PHE A 417 9.64 -10.29 4.63
C PHE A 417 9.47 -11.12 3.38
N MET A 418 9.77 -12.42 3.48
CA MET A 418 9.66 -13.36 2.38
C MET A 418 8.78 -14.54 2.78
N GLY A 419 7.76 -14.81 1.97
CA GLY A 419 6.91 -15.98 2.05
C GLY A 419 7.27 -17.02 0.99
N SER A 420 6.36 -17.96 0.74
CA SER A 420 6.50 -18.99 -0.29
C SER A 420 6.34 -18.42 -1.71
N GLY A 421 5.60 -17.34 -1.86
CA GLY A 421 5.12 -16.78 -3.14
C GLY A 421 3.82 -17.42 -3.61
N ARG A 422 3.12 -18.15 -2.75
CA ARG A 422 1.80 -18.73 -2.96
C ARG A 422 0.80 -18.07 -2.03
N ASP A 423 -0.17 -17.35 -2.56
CA ASP A 423 -1.09 -16.51 -1.78
C ASP A 423 -1.79 -17.28 -0.66
N GLU A 424 -2.17 -18.54 -0.93
CA GLU A 424 -2.83 -19.38 0.08
C GLU A 424 -1.94 -19.71 1.29
N GLU A 425 -0.64 -19.90 1.07
CA GLU A 425 0.33 -20.22 2.12
C GLU A 425 0.82 -18.96 2.84
N ASP A 426 0.84 -17.82 2.14
CA ASP A 426 1.42 -16.57 2.63
C ASP A 426 0.47 -15.73 3.50
N GLN A 427 -0.75 -16.20 3.78
CA GLN A 427 -1.70 -15.50 4.66
C GLN A 427 -1.11 -15.23 6.06
N TYR A 428 -0.36 -16.18 6.62
CA TYR A 428 0.31 -15.99 7.92
C TYR A 428 1.48 -15.02 7.83
N VAL A 429 2.19 -14.99 6.70
CA VAL A 429 3.25 -14.00 6.42
C VAL A 429 2.64 -12.60 6.43
N ASN A 430 1.50 -12.41 5.76
CA ASN A 430 0.78 -11.13 5.78
C ASN A 430 0.37 -10.71 7.19
N MET A 431 -0.03 -11.65 8.05
CA MET A 431 -0.33 -11.36 9.47
C MET A 431 0.91 -10.92 10.25
N VAL A 432 2.07 -11.55 10.00
CA VAL A 432 3.34 -11.14 10.60
C VAL A 432 3.69 -9.72 10.17
N VAL A 433 3.65 -9.42 8.87
CA VAL A 433 3.91 -8.07 8.34
C VAL A 433 2.96 -7.04 8.97
N ALA A 434 1.66 -7.34 9.03
CA ALA A 434 0.68 -6.47 9.68
C ALA A 434 1.02 -6.20 11.16
N ASN A 435 1.54 -7.19 11.91
CA ASN A 435 1.97 -7.00 13.29
C ASN A 435 3.14 -6.02 13.42
N PHE A 436 4.11 -6.07 12.50
CA PHE A 436 5.22 -5.11 12.49
C PHE A 436 4.73 -3.70 12.14
N LEU A 437 3.83 -3.56 11.16
CA LEU A 437 3.24 -2.28 10.79
C LEU A 437 2.40 -1.68 11.93
N GLN A 438 1.63 -2.50 12.65
CA GLN A 438 0.86 -2.06 13.84
C GLN A 438 1.77 -1.56 14.99
N LYS A 439 3.01 -2.03 15.04
CA LYS A 439 4.02 -1.55 15.98
C LYS A 439 4.79 -0.34 15.46
N HIS A 440 4.33 0.25 14.37
CA HIS A 440 4.97 1.39 13.70
C HIS A 440 6.43 1.16 13.32
N GLN A 441 6.76 -0.09 12.92
CA GLN A 441 8.09 -0.40 12.45
C GLN A 441 8.32 0.24 11.07
N GLN A 442 9.37 1.05 10.96
CA GLN A 442 9.79 1.69 9.70
C GLN A 442 10.43 0.69 8.74
N TYR A 443 10.44 1.02 7.47
CA TYR A 443 11.13 0.29 6.39
C TYR A 443 10.69 -1.18 6.27
N VAL A 444 9.39 -1.42 6.40
CA VAL A 444 8.80 -2.75 6.22
C VAL A 444 8.40 -2.94 4.76
N SER A 445 8.85 -4.04 4.16
CA SER A 445 8.56 -4.43 2.77
C SER A 445 8.37 -5.94 2.64
N MET A 446 7.87 -6.39 1.48
CA MET A 446 7.71 -7.81 1.15
C MET A 446 8.41 -8.17 -0.14
N ALA A 447 9.05 -9.33 -0.18
CA ALA A 447 9.63 -9.90 -1.39
C ALA A 447 8.53 -10.33 -2.35
N ARG A 448 8.45 -9.69 -3.53
CA ARG A 448 7.45 -10.02 -4.55
C ARG A 448 7.64 -11.43 -5.08
N GLY A 449 6.57 -12.24 -5.00
CA GLY A 449 6.57 -13.63 -5.43
C GLY A 449 7.43 -14.55 -4.54
N GLY A 450 7.89 -14.05 -3.39
CA GLY A 450 8.53 -14.82 -2.33
C GLY A 450 9.66 -15.72 -2.78
N TYR A 451 9.79 -16.86 -2.11
CA TYR A 451 10.79 -17.87 -2.42
C TYR A 451 10.66 -18.47 -3.82
N SER A 452 9.44 -18.63 -4.32
CA SER A 452 9.21 -19.17 -5.67
C SER A 452 9.82 -18.27 -6.75
N ALA A 453 9.70 -16.95 -6.62
CA ALA A 453 10.33 -16.00 -7.53
C ALA A 453 11.87 -15.98 -7.38
N LEU A 454 12.37 -16.08 -6.14
CA LEU A 454 13.81 -16.18 -5.86
C LEU A 454 14.41 -17.42 -6.49
N HIS A 455 13.80 -18.58 -6.29
CA HIS A 455 14.23 -19.85 -6.87
C HIS A 455 14.24 -19.81 -8.40
N SER A 456 13.17 -19.30 -9.01
CA SER A 456 13.05 -19.16 -10.45
C SER A 456 14.11 -18.23 -11.04
N MET A 457 14.44 -17.15 -10.34
CA MET A 457 15.46 -16.18 -10.76
C MET A 457 16.88 -16.77 -10.71
N LEU A 458 17.17 -17.59 -9.69
CA LEU A 458 18.47 -18.26 -9.56
C LEU A 458 18.67 -19.32 -10.64
N GLY A 459 17.61 -19.97 -11.14
CA GLY A 459 17.65 -20.95 -12.21
C GLY A 459 18.69 -22.06 -11.95
N GLU A 460 19.70 -22.18 -12.80
CA GLU A 460 20.78 -23.17 -12.65
C GLU A 460 21.68 -22.91 -11.42
N LYS A 461 21.68 -21.69 -10.90
CA LYS A 461 22.50 -21.30 -9.73
C LYS A 461 21.83 -21.57 -8.38
N VAL A 462 20.69 -22.22 -8.35
CA VAL A 462 19.91 -22.49 -7.12
C VAL A 462 20.77 -23.16 -6.05
N ASN A 463 21.57 -24.20 -6.42
CA ASN A 463 22.41 -24.93 -5.48
C ASN A 463 23.61 -24.14 -4.92
N SER A 464 24.01 -23.04 -5.58
CA SER A 464 25.07 -22.16 -5.12
C SER A 464 24.56 -20.86 -4.50
N GLY A 465 23.34 -20.45 -4.85
CA GLY A 465 22.71 -19.21 -4.38
C GLY A 465 21.83 -19.37 -3.14
N LEU A 466 21.42 -20.62 -2.83
CA LEU A 466 20.64 -20.93 -1.63
C LEU A 466 21.46 -21.78 -0.66
N ALA A 467 21.31 -21.53 0.63
CA ALA A 467 21.80 -22.40 1.68
C ALA A 467 20.83 -23.58 1.87
N ASP A 468 21.38 -24.74 2.22
CA ASP A 468 20.65 -25.98 2.56
C ASP A 468 19.63 -26.44 1.49
N HIS A 469 19.84 -26.06 0.22
CA HIS A 469 18.90 -26.41 -0.84
C HIS A 469 18.86 -27.91 -1.08
N ASN A 470 17.67 -28.50 -0.97
CA ASN A 470 17.41 -29.89 -1.24
C ASN A 470 16.27 -30.06 -2.28
N GLY A 471 16.61 -30.36 -3.52
CA GLY A 471 15.65 -30.50 -4.61
C GLY A 471 14.57 -31.56 -4.40
N ARG A 472 14.73 -32.49 -3.44
CA ARG A 472 13.72 -33.51 -3.10
C ARG A 472 12.65 -33.04 -2.12
N SER A 473 12.90 -31.96 -1.40
CA SER A 473 11.98 -31.36 -0.42
C SER A 473 11.67 -29.89 -0.67
N CYS A 474 12.33 -29.28 -1.68
CA CYS A 474 12.08 -27.90 -2.07
C CYS A 474 10.69 -27.75 -2.69
N ILE A 475 9.93 -26.75 -2.22
CA ILE A 475 8.55 -26.48 -2.67
C ILE A 475 8.44 -26.15 -4.16
N VAL A 476 9.53 -25.71 -4.80
CA VAL A 476 9.56 -25.36 -6.23
C VAL A 476 10.06 -26.51 -7.08
N CYS A 477 11.05 -27.29 -6.58
CA CYS A 477 11.63 -28.41 -7.34
C CYS A 477 10.73 -29.64 -7.37
N VAL A 478 9.90 -29.83 -6.34
CA VAL A 478 8.90 -30.91 -6.31
C VAL A 478 7.62 -30.37 -6.94
N PRO A 479 7.26 -30.80 -8.18
CA PRO A 479 6.00 -30.37 -8.78
C PRO A 479 4.85 -30.91 -7.92
N GLU A 480 3.83 -30.07 -7.70
CA GLU A 480 2.56 -30.54 -7.17
C GLU A 480 2.05 -31.66 -8.05
N MET A 481 1.95 -32.87 -7.51
CA MET A 481 1.24 -33.95 -8.19
C MET A 481 -0.23 -33.52 -8.26
N GLY A 482 -0.55 -32.79 -9.32
CA GLY A 482 -1.91 -32.52 -9.72
C GLY A 482 -2.66 -33.82 -9.82
N SER A 483 -3.82 -33.92 -9.25
CA SER A 483 -4.80 -34.97 -9.46
C SER A 483 -5.09 -35.11 -10.97
N THR A 484 -4.34 -35.93 -11.64
CA THR A 484 -4.73 -36.44 -12.97
C THR A 484 -5.53 -37.70 -12.76
N SER A 485 -6.84 -37.56 -12.96
CA SER A 485 -7.73 -38.65 -13.27
C SER A 485 -7.21 -39.44 -14.45
N ASP A 486 -7.22 -40.74 -14.28
CA ASP A 486 -7.15 -41.83 -15.23
C ASP A 486 -7.28 -41.50 -16.74
N VAL A 487 -6.29 -41.88 -17.53
CA VAL A 487 -6.52 -42.50 -18.83
C VAL A 487 -5.54 -43.64 -18.98
N ASP A 488 -6.16 -44.82 -19.00
CA ASP A 488 -5.67 -46.12 -19.39
C ASP A 488 -5.18 -46.13 -20.84
N SER A 489 -3.98 -46.67 -21.08
CA SER A 489 -3.73 -47.54 -22.27
C SER A 489 -2.32 -48.15 -22.16
N GLY A 490 -2.34 -49.49 -22.22
CA GLY A 490 -1.21 -50.35 -22.04
C GLY A 490 -0.24 -50.41 -23.23
N GLU A 491 0.86 -51.00 -23.01
CA GLU A 491 1.54 -52.15 -23.67
C GLU A 491 3.05 -52.13 -23.41
N ASP A 492 3.46 -53.20 -22.79
CA ASP A 492 4.70 -54.00 -22.91
C ASP A 492 6.01 -53.38 -23.41
N ILE A 493 7.10 -53.58 -22.65
CA ILE A 493 8.20 -54.52 -22.97
C ILE A 493 9.12 -54.71 -21.76
N ALA A 494 9.39 -56.02 -21.52
CA ALA A 494 10.22 -56.60 -20.47
C ALA A 494 11.74 -56.43 -20.75
N HIS A 495 12.54 -56.40 -19.70
CA HIS A 495 13.62 -57.29 -19.27
C HIS A 495 14.60 -56.59 -18.28
N ALA A 496 14.56 -57.05 -17.09
CA ALA A 496 15.59 -57.79 -16.35
C ALA A 496 16.86 -57.04 -15.90
N HIS A 497 17.04 -56.82 -14.62
CA HIS A 497 17.92 -57.62 -13.75
C HIS A 497 17.84 -57.21 -12.27
N LYS A 498 17.87 -58.21 -11.44
CA LYS A 498 17.88 -58.21 -9.98
C LYS A 498 19.08 -57.50 -9.38
N ALA A 499 18.89 -56.80 -8.27
CA ALA A 499 19.46 -57.19 -6.97
C ALA A 499 19.01 -56.13 -5.90
N GLY A 500 18.36 -56.59 -4.93
CA GLY A 500 18.35 -56.43 -3.47
C GLY A 500 18.72 -55.09 -2.91
N ASP A 501 17.79 -54.42 -2.29
CA ASP A 501 17.76 -54.26 -0.85
C ASP A 501 16.58 -53.34 -0.46
N SER A 502 15.94 -53.68 0.61
CA SER A 502 14.81 -53.06 1.22
C SER A 502 15.11 -51.58 1.66
N GLY A 503 14.67 -50.65 0.84
CA GLY A 503 14.64 -49.23 1.22
C GLY A 503 13.21 -48.73 1.09
N GLU A 504 12.42 -48.80 2.17
CA GLU A 504 11.17 -48.03 2.22
C GLU A 504 11.47 -46.56 1.91
N SER A 505 10.84 -46.09 0.86
CA SER A 505 10.94 -44.72 0.40
C SER A 505 10.73 -43.76 1.57
N ILE A 506 11.65 -42.86 1.76
CA ILE A 506 11.55 -41.73 2.77
C ILE A 506 10.23 -40.98 2.59
N PHE A 507 9.68 -40.93 1.38
CA PHE A 507 8.35 -40.41 1.08
C PHE A 507 7.21 -41.24 1.67
N GLY A 508 7.34 -42.54 1.74
CA GLY A 508 6.38 -43.42 2.46
C GLY A 508 6.43 -43.17 3.96
N ARG A 509 7.61 -42.90 4.53
CA ARG A 509 7.76 -42.54 5.94
C ARG A 509 7.28 -41.10 6.24
N LEU A 510 7.55 -40.12 5.36
CA LEU A 510 7.03 -38.76 5.52
C LEU A 510 5.51 -38.70 5.36
N SER A 511 4.95 -39.40 4.37
CA SER A 511 3.51 -39.56 4.18
C SER A 511 2.85 -40.28 5.35
N ASN A 512 3.51 -41.27 5.93
CA ASN A 512 3.02 -41.97 7.12
C ASN A 512 3.19 -41.15 8.40
N VAL A 513 4.24 -40.33 8.53
CA VAL A 513 4.41 -39.38 9.65
C VAL A 513 3.44 -38.21 9.51
N MET A 514 3.18 -37.69 8.31
CA MET A 514 2.12 -36.71 8.07
C MET A 514 0.72 -37.30 8.28
N LYS A 515 0.49 -38.55 7.86
CA LYS A 515 -0.77 -39.25 8.12
C LYS A 515 -0.92 -39.62 9.60
N SER A 516 0.15 -39.95 10.33
CA SER A 516 0.09 -40.24 11.77
C SER A 516 -0.03 -38.97 12.60
N LYS A 517 0.71 -37.90 12.30
CA LYS A 517 0.50 -36.59 12.92
C LYS A 517 -0.82 -35.95 12.52
N GLY A 518 -1.27 -36.11 11.30
CA GLY A 518 -2.60 -35.72 10.84
C GLY A 518 -3.70 -36.55 11.49
N SER A 519 -3.46 -37.82 11.82
CA SER A 519 -4.41 -38.66 12.57
C SER A 519 -4.38 -38.35 14.08
N GLU A 520 -3.22 -38.09 14.68
CA GLU A 520 -3.10 -37.58 16.06
C GLU A 520 -3.69 -36.17 16.21
N MET A 521 -3.51 -35.30 15.23
CA MET A 521 -4.18 -34.00 15.22
C MET A 521 -5.68 -34.14 14.94
N LYS A 522 -6.09 -35.05 14.05
CA LYS A 522 -7.49 -35.39 13.88
C LYS A 522 -8.08 -36.05 15.12
N GLU A 523 -7.32 -36.86 15.82
CA GLU A 523 -7.73 -37.53 17.05
C GLU A 523 -7.73 -36.56 18.26
N LYS A 524 -6.77 -35.65 18.35
CA LYS A 524 -6.80 -34.53 19.30
C LYS A 524 -7.88 -33.50 18.96
N LEU A 525 -8.14 -33.24 17.70
CA LEU A 525 -9.27 -32.42 17.23
C LEU A 525 -10.61 -33.15 17.45
N ALA A 526 -10.67 -34.47 17.19
CA ALA A 526 -11.84 -35.30 17.45
C ALA A 526 -12.10 -35.48 18.93
N ASN A 527 -11.06 -35.55 19.78
CA ASN A 527 -11.16 -35.61 21.24
C ASN A 527 -11.43 -34.22 21.85
N TYR A 528 -10.97 -33.12 21.21
CA TYR A 528 -11.35 -31.75 21.56
C TYR A 528 -12.78 -31.42 21.14
N ILE A 529 -13.28 -32.08 20.08
CA ILE A 529 -14.67 -32.00 19.59
C ILE A 529 -15.58 -32.96 20.36
N LYS A 530 -15.04 -34.08 20.86
CA LYS A 530 -15.70 -34.98 21.83
C LYS A 530 -15.32 -34.55 23.24
N ASN A 531 -16.02 -33.52 23.76
CA ASN A 531 -16.03 -33.28 25.20
C ASN A 531 -16.58 -34.52 25.88
N ASP A 532 -15.73 -35.18 26.65
CA ASP A 532 -16.12 -36.26 27.61
C ASP A 532 -16.83 -35.62 28.81
N THR A 533 -17.97 -35.05 28.57
CA THR A 533 -19.01 -34.85 29.57
C THR A 533 -20.32 -35.31 28.94
N GLU A 534 -20.83 -36.36 29.50
CA GLU A 534 -22.12 -36.95 29.19
C GLU A 534 -23.23 -35.89 29.12
N THR A 535 -23.45 -35.33 27.92
CA THR A 535 -24.73 -34.87 27.44
C THR A 535 -24.66 -34.86 25.92
N GLU A 536 -25.46 -35.74 25.34
CA GLU A 536 -25.68 -35.86 23.89
C GLU A 536 -26.22 -34.56 23.32
N GLU A 537 -25.36 -33.70 22.84
CA GLU A 537 -25.78 -32.70 21.84
C GLU A 537 -24.66 -32.44 20.86
N ARG A 538 -24.61 -33.30 19.86
CA ARG A 538 -23.90 -33.07 18.60
C ARG A 538 -24.50 -31.87 17.86
N HIS A 539 -23.70 -31.17 17.10
CA HIS A 539 -24.13 -30.18 16.10
C HIS A 539 -25.50 -30.57 15.53
N ALA A 540 -26.47 -29.68 15.64
CA ALA A 540 -27.84 -29.95 15.20
C ALA A 540 -27.82 -30.36 13.74
N SER A 541 -28.11 -31.62 13.46
CA SER A 541 -28.38 -32.08 12.12
C SER A 541 -29.68 -31.45 11.62
N ASN A 542 -29.92 -31.47 10.32
CA ASN A 542 -31.18 -30.97 9.75
C ASN A 542 -32.44 -31.61 10.33
N THR A 543 -32.30 -32.70 11.11
CA THR A 543 -33.38 -33.44 11.77
C THR A 543 -33.72 -32.90 13.17
N ASP A 544 -32.84 -32.08 13.81
CA ASP A 544 -33.05 -31.59 15.17
C ASP A 544 -33.74 -30.21 15.25
N LYS A 545 -34.28 -29.74 14.13
CA LYS A 545 -34.96 -28.45 14.07
C LYS A 545 -36.42 -28.58 14.51
N LEU A 546 -36.67 -28.28 15.75
CA LEU A 546 -38.01 -28.10 16.33
C LEU A 546 -38.45 -26.64 16.00
N GLY A 547 -39.21 -26.45 14.94
CA GLY A 547 -39.80 -25.18 14.58
C GLY A 547 -40.24 -25.13 13.12
N LYS A 548 -41.50 -24.78 12.87
CA LYS A 548 -42.10 -24.75 11.53
C LYS A 548 -41.38 -23.79 10.56
N ARG A 549 -40.65 -22.81 11.08
CA ARG A 549 -39.98 -21.73 10.30
C ARG A 549 -38.71 -22.19 9.57
N TYR A 550 -38.06 -23.25 10.04
CA TYR A 550 -36.83 -23.78 9.46
C TYR A 550 -37.02 -24.98 8.53
N ARG A 551 -38.23 -25.43 8.31
CA ARG A 551 -38.48 -26.64 7.48
C ARG A 551 -38.15 -26.49 6.03
N ASN A 552 -38.02 -25.23 5.51
CA ASN A 552 -37.72 -24.93 4.10
C ASN A 552 -36.64 -23.82 3.93
N MET A 553 -35.84 -23.50 4.97
CA MET A 553 -34.78 -22.49 4.88
C MET A 553 -33.41 -23.14 4.95
N ALA A 554 -32.45 -22.53 4.26
CA ALA A 554 -31.03 -22.91 4.35
C ALA A 554 -30.54 -22.81 5.81
N SER A 555 -29.59 -23.66 6.21
CA SER A 555 -29.02 -23.66 7.56
C SER A 555 -28.44 -22.31 7.91
N VAL A 556 -28.81 -21.73 9.06
CA VAL A 556 -28.23 -20.46 9.56
C VAL A 556 -26.75 -20.61 9.91
N PHE A 557 -26.31 -21.83 10.20
CA PHE A 557 -24.92 -22.15 10.49
C PHE A 557 -24.36 -23.13 9.47
N THR A 558 -23.27 -22.75 8.83
CA THR A 558 -22.57 -23.59 7.84
C THR A 558 -21.07 -23.53 8.11
N ILE A 559 -20.41 -24.69 8.15
CA ILE A 559 -18.97 -24.84 8.14
C ILE A 559 -18.59 -25.22 6.71
N GLY A 560 -17.97 -24.32 5.96
CA GLY A 560 -17.57 -24.53 4.57
C GLY A 560 -16.58 -23.48 4.11
N ASP A 561 -15.88 -23.74 3.03
CA ASP A 561 -15.14 -22.71 2.32
C ASP A 561 -16.16 -21.77 1.67
N GLU A 562 -16.07 -20.47 1.90
CA GLU A 562 -16.82 -19.49 1.10
C GLU A 562 -16.25 -19.61 -0.33
N GLU A 563 -17.07 -20.02 -1.30
CA GLU A 563 -16.74 -19.84 -2.70
C GLU A 563 -16.66 -18.33 -2.94
N GLU A 564 -15.53 -17.88 -3.50
CA GLU A 564 -15.32 -16.52 -3.95
C GLU A 564 -16.30 -16.21 -5.10
N GLY A 565 -17.50 -15.81 -4.75
CA GLY A 565 -18.55 -15.40 -5.65
C GLY A 565 -19.14 -14.07 -5.20
N GLU A 566 -18.86 -13.04 -6.00
CA GLU A 566 -19.46 -11.72 -5.99
C GLU A 566 -19.21 -10.87 -4.73
N GLU A 567 -18.08 -10.18 -4.69
CA GLU A 567 -17.93 -8.94 -3.95
C GLU A 567 -18.82 -7.85 -4.60
N GLY A 568 -20.10 -7.87 -4.26
CA GLY A 568 -20.95 -6.70 -4.47
C GLY A 568 -20.37 -5.57 -3.61
N GLU A 569 -20.09 -4.42 -4.22
CA GLU A 569 -19.80 -3.16 -3.53
C GLU A 569 -20.89 -2.90 -2.50
N PHE A 570 -20.62 -3.24 -1.25
CA PHE A 570 -21.46 -2.81 -0.14
C PHE A 570 -21.17 -1.35 0.14
N ASN A 571 -22.06 -0.51 -0.36
CA ASN A 571 -22.09 0.92 -0.11
C ASN A 571 -22.35 1.13 1.40
N ASP A 572 -21.31 1.39 2.17
CA ASP A 572 -21.38 1.73 3.61
C ASP A 572 -21.87 3.19 3.76
N GLN A 573 -23.11 3.42 3.32
CA GLN A 573 -23.85 4.68 3.54
C GLN A 573 -25.00 4.44 4.50
N SER A 574 -24.70 4.19 5.76
CA SER A 574 -25.56 4.54 6.91
C SER A 574 -25.03 3.85 8.17
N ASP A 575 -24.19 4.48 8.92
CA ASP A 575 -24.14 4.50 10.37
C ASP A 575 -22.99 5.39 10.84
N ASP A 576 -23.10 6.67 10.49
CA ASP A 576 -22.33 7.74 11.14
C ASP A 576 -23.02 8.13 12.47
N GLU A 577 -23.54 7.12 13.19
CA GLU A 577 -23.88 7.28 14.60
C GLU A 577 -22.58 7.28 15.39
N ARG A 578 -22.32 8.35 16.11
CA ARG A 578 -21.22 8.64 17.03
C ARG A 578 -20.80 7.35 17.72
N ARG A 579 -19.62 6.82 17.40
CA ARG A 579 -19.04 5.64 18.04
C ARG A 579 -18.90 5.94 19.52
N GLU A 580 -19.76 5.33 20.33
CA GLU A 580 -19.87 5.59 21.75
C GLU A 580 -18.71 4.90 22.48
N ILE A 581 -17.98 5.69 23.28
CA ILE A 581 -16.93 5.17 24.15
C ILE A 581 -17.56 4.82 25.51
N VAL A 582 -17.33 3.60 25.96
CA VAL A 582 -17.96 3.03 27.15
C VAL A 582 -16.92 2.44 28.11
N SER A 583 -17.24 2.46 29.40
CA SER A 583 -16.42 1.77 30.40
C SER A 583 -16.64 0.24 30.29
N LEU A 584 -15.54 -0.47 30.06
CA LEU A 584 -15.56 -1.92 29.87
C LEU A 584 -16.09 -2.66 31.10
N ASP A 585 -15.61 -2.26 32.30
CA ASP A 585 -16.06 -2.87 33.57
C ASP A 585 -17.56 -2.67 33.83
N THR A 586 -18.10 -1.51 33.45
CA THR A 586 -19.51 -1.21 33.58
C THR A 586 -20.35 -2.05 32.62
N TRP A 587 -19.87 -2.20 31.38
CA TRP A 587 -20.59 -2.97 30.36
C TRP A 587 -20.57 -4.48 30.65
N LEU A 588 -19.44 -5.05 31.00
CA LEU A 588 -19.33 -6.49 31.30
C LEU A 588 -20.16 -6.92 32.52
N LYS A 589 -20.53 -5.98 33.42
CA LYS A 589 -21.34 -6.23 34.60
C LYS A 589 -22.83 -5.88 34.42
N LYS A 590 -23.25 -5.46 33.22
CA LYS A 590 -24.67 -5.17 32.94
C LYS A 590 -25.51 -6.44 33.10
N PRO A 591 -26.68 -6.36 33.79
CA PRO A 591 -27.54 -7.50 34.01
C PRO A 591 -28.14 -8.09 32.73
N ASP A 592 -28.16 -7.32 31.64
CA ASP A 592 -28.72 -7.71 30.35
C ASP A 592 -27.76 -8.57 29.52
N ILE A 593 -26.48 -8.72 29.94
CA ILE A 593 -25.50 -9.51 29.21
C ILE A 593 -25.64 -10.98 29.61
N ILE A 594 -26.04 -11.78 28.63
CA ILE A 594 -26.19 -13.22 28.77
C ILE A 594 -24.86 -13.94 28.58
N TYR A 595 -24.01 -13.41 27.70
CA TYR A 595 -22.71 -13.98 27.38
C TYR A 595 -21.72 -12.90 27.02
N SER A 596 -20.47 -13.07 27.45
CA SER A 596 -19.37 -12.23 27.06
C SER A 596 -18.07 -13.04 26.95
N CYS A 597 -17.28 -12.78 25.93
CA CYS A 597 -15.95 -13.36 25.79
C CYS A 597 -14.96 -12.37 25.14
N GLN A 598 -13.69 -12.56 25.44
CA GLN A 598 -12.63 -11.85 24.70
C GLN A 598 -12.53 -12.41 23.29
N CYS A 599 -12.39 -11.52 22.32
CA CYS A 599 -12.22 -11.86 20.92
C CYS A 599 -11.24 -10.90 20.25
N ARG A 600 -10.97 -11.12 18.99
CA ARG A 600 -10.33 -10.13 18.13
C ARG A 600 -11.27 -9.84 16.96
N ASP A 601 -11.65 -8.59 16.83
CA ASP A 601 -12.46 -8.11 15.74
C ASP A 601 -11.59 -7.90 14.49
N LEU A 602 -12.00 -8.46 13.36
CA LEU A 602 -11.34 -8.32 12.06
C LEU A 602 -12.04 -7.20 11.30
N ASP A 603 -11.32 -6.09 11.08
CA ASP A 603 -11.87 -4.98 10.29
C ASP A 603 -11.83 -5.28 8.78
N ASN A 604 -12.42 -4.37 7.99
CA ASN A 604 -12.46 -4.49 6.52
C ASN A 604 -11.06 -4.42 5.87
N ASN A 605 -10.06 -3.93 6.61
CA ASN A 605 -8.67 -3.84 6.15
C ASN A 605 -7.84 -5.09 6.55
N GLY A 606 -8.46 -6.08 7.18
CA GLY A 606 -7.80 -7.30 7.62
C GLY A 606 -7.03 -7.19 8.93
N PHE A 607 -7.19 -6.10 9.70
CA PHE A 607 -6.54 -5.94 11.00
C PHE A 607 -7.36 -6.54 12.13
N LEU A 608 -6.67 -7.26 13.02
CA LEU A 608 -7.24 -7.87 14.21
C LEU A 608 -7.09 -6.93 15.42
N HIS A 609 -8.22 -6.45 15.93
CA HIS A 609 -8.28 -5.56 17.10
C HIS A 609 -8.72 -6.31 18.36
N PRO A 610 -8.00 -6.16 19.49
CA PRO A 610 -8.46 -6.68 20.77
C PRO A 610 -9.86 -6.15 21.09
N SER A 611 -10.81 -7.05 21.34
CA SER A 611 -12.22 -6.71 21.48
C SER A 611 -12.93 -7.66 22.42
N TYR A 612 -14.12 -7.30 22.83
CA TYR A 612 -15.05 -8.14 23.58
C TYR A 612 -16.32 -8.37 22.77
N PHE A 613 -16.71 -9.62 22.70
CA PHE A 613 -17.96 -10.05 22.07
C PHE A 613 -19.01 -10.24 23.16
N LEU A 614 -20.14 -9.56 23.06
CA LEU A 614 -21.20 -9.58 24.04
C LEU A 614 -22.54 -9.93 23.39
N VAL A 615 -23.33 -10.71 24.06
CA VAL A 615 -24.68 -11.10 23.64
C VAL A 615 -25.67 -10.76 24.75
N THR A 616 -26.70 -10.01 24.37
CA THR A 616 -27.89 -9.77 25.21
C THR A 616 -29.05 -10.62 24.70
N ASP A 617 -30.21 -10.44 25.28
CA ASP A 617 -31.47 -11.08 24.85
C ASP A 617 -31.90 -10.66 23.43
N THR A 618 -31.54 -9.46 22.99
CA THR A 618 -31.99 -8.87 21.72
C THR A 618 -30.86 -8.46 20.76
N HIS A 619 -29.65 -8.20 21.27
CA HIS A 619 -28.57 -7.63 20.48
C HIS A 619 -27.23 -8.36 20.67
N LEU A 620 -26.39 -8.25 19.65
CA LEU A 620 -24.98 -8.60 19.64
C LEU A 620 -24.16 -7.30 19.61
N TYR A 621 -23.11 -7.24 20.44
CA TYR A 621 -22.19 -6.11 20.51
C TYR A 621 -20.74 -6.57 20.32
N ILE A 622 -19.96 -5.75 19.63
CA ILE A 622 -18.50 -5.88 19.57
C ILE A 622 -17.91 -4.60 20.16
N LEU A 623 -17.21 -4.74 21.29
CA LEU A 623 -16.55 -3.64 21.98
C LEU A 623 -15.05 -3.72 21.72
N ARG A 624 -14.49 -2.77 20.97
CA ARG A 624 -13.06 -2.71 20.66
C ARG A 624 -12.32 -1.98 21.77
N GLU A 625 -11.26 -2.59 22.31
CA GLU A 625 -10.41 -1.97 23.33
C GLU A 625 -9.72 -0.72 22.79
N ILE A 626 -9.61 0.31 23.66
CA ILE A 626 -8.84 1.52 23.33
C ILE A 626 -7.38 1.30 23.76
N PRO A 627 -6.39 1.32 22.84
CA PRO A 627 -5.00 0.94 23.13
C PRO A 627 -4.36 1.74 24.28
N LYS A 628 -4.72 3.01 24.45
CA LYS A 628 -4.18 3.90 25.49
C LYS A 628 -4.92 3.77 26.82
N ASN A 629 -6.11 3.18 26.86
CA ASN A 629 -6.94 3.06 28.07
C ASN A 629 -7.74 1.76 28.09
N LYS A 630 -7.14 0.70 28.60
CA LYS A 630 -7.70 -0.66 28.63
C LYS A 630 -8.98 -0.81 29.48
N SER A 631 -9.35 0.22 30.27
CA SER A 631 -10.63 0.21 31.01
C SER A 631 -11.79 0.77 30.19
N MET A 632 -11.52 1.31 28.99
CA MET A 632 -12.50 1.86 28.09
C MET A 632 -12.51 1.09 26.77
N ALA A 633 -13.68 0.97 26.16
CA ALA A 633 -13.86 0.36 24.86
C ALA A 633 -14.80 1.21 23.99
N MET A 634 -14.63 1.09 22.69
CA MET A 634 -15.50 1.72 21.69
C MET A 634 -16.49 0.69 21.18
N ILE A 635 -17.77 1.04 21.08
CA ILE A 635 -18.77 0.17 20.44
C ILE A 635 -18.49 0.15 18.95
N GLN A 636 -17.91 -0.97 18.47
CA GLN A 636 -17.57 -1.15 17.05
C GLN A 636 -18.80 -1.61 16.25
N SER A 637 -19.59 -2.51 16.83
CA SER A 637 -20.79 -3.05 16.20
C SER A 637 -21.88 -3.24 17.24
N ARG A 638 -23.12 -2.87 16.86
CA ARG A 638 -24.35 -3.14 17.60
C ARG A 638 -25.37 -3.67 16.60
N ARG A 639 -25.77 -4.93 16.72
CA ARG A 639 -26.66 -5.58 15.76
C ARG A 639 -27.79 -6.32 16.47
N ALA A 640 -29.01 -6.18 15.99
CA ALA A 640 -30.12 -6.96 16.51
C ALA A 640 -29.97 -8.44 16.12
N LEU A 641 -30.16 -9.36 17.05
CA LEU A 641 -30.04 -10.81 16.82
C LEU A 641 -31.00 -11.31 15.71
N GLY A 642 -32.16 -10.69 15.57
CA GLY A 642 -33.15 -11.04 14.54
C GLY A 642 -32.70 -10.69 13.11
N THR A 643 -31.66 -9.87 12.93
CA THR A 643 -31.11 -9.52 11.61
C THR A 643 -30.00 -10.47 11.13
N ILE A 644 -29.56 -11.41 11.99
CA ILE A 644 -28.56 -12.40 11.61
C ILE A 644 -29.19 -13.43 10.66
N VAL A 645 -28.75 -13.42 9.41
CA VAL A 645 -29.25 -14.34 8.37
C VAL A 645 -28.33 -15.54 8.16
N LYS A 646 -27.03 -15.39 8.45
CA LYS A 646 -26.06 -16.47 8.28
C LYS A 646 -24.91 -16.35 9.29
N ILE A 647 -24.43 -17.47 9.81
CA ILE A 647 -23.22 -17.59 10.64
C ILE A 647 -22.35 -18.64 9.97
N THR A 648 -21.11 -18.26 9.63
CA THR A 648 -20.14 -19.17 8.98
C THR A 648 -18.81 -19.18 9.70
N SER A 649 -18.08 -20.29 9.60
CA SER A 649 -16.67 -20.39 9.98
C SER A 649 -15.93 -21.15 8.90
N LYS A 650 -14.64 -20.85 8.69
CA LYS A 650 -13.80 -21.54 7.72
C LYS A 650 -13.29 -22.86 8.32
N LYS A 651 -13.24 -23.94 7.54
CA LYS A 651 -12.71 -25.24 8.00
C LYS A 651 -11.27 -25.16 8.51
N ARG A 652 -10.45 -24.30 7.91
CA ARG A 652 -9.05 -24.08 8.29
C ARG A 652 -8.90 -23.20 9.53
N HIS A 653 -9.91 -22.35 9.84
CA HIS A 653 -9.91 -21.40 10.95
C HIS A 653 -11.28 -21.45 11.64
N PRO A 654 -11.55 -22.52 12.42
CA PRO A 654 -12.86 -22.70 13.06
C PRO A 654 -13.20 -21.61 14.09
N ASP A 655 -12.18 -20.92 14.61
CA ASP A 655 -12.32 -19.83 15.57
C ASP A 655 -12.65 -18.48 14.90
N LEU A 656 -12.49 -18.36 13.58
CA LEU A 656 -12.89 -17.17 12.82
C LEU A 656 -14.34 -17.32 12.40
N ILE A 657 -15.23 -16.58 13.09
CA ILE A 657 -16.66 -16.61 12.83
C ILE A 657 -17.05 -15.34 12.06
N THR A 658 -17.84 -15.52 11.01
CA THR A 658 -18.47 -14.43 10.25
C THR A 658 -19.96 -14.44 10.56
N PHE A 659 -20.47 -13.32 11.08
CA PHE A 659 -21.88 -13.04 11.27
C PHE A 659 -22.35 -12.19 10.09
N SER A 660 -23.32 -12.68 9.30
CA SER A 660 -23.90 -11.95 8.18
C SER A 660 -25.31 -11.47 8.55
N TYR A 661 -25.55 -10.19 8.39
CA TYR A 661 -26.80 -9.51 8.71
C TYR A 661 -27.57 -9.16 7.44
N GLY A 662 -28.88 -9.17 7.49
CA GLY A 662 -29.70 -8.86 6.33
C GLY A 662 -31.17 -9.19 6.51
N SER A 663 -31.90 -9.23 5.39
CA SER A 663 -33.31 -9.57 5.31
C SER A 663 -33.52 -10.73 4.32
N ASN A 664 -34.59 -11.50 4.57
CA ASN A 664 -35.01 -12.54 3.65
C ASN A 664 -36.11 -11.95 2.73
N GLU A 665 -35.74 -11.57 1.53
CA GLU A 665 -36.66 -11.13 0.49
C GLU A 665 -37.02 -12.35 -0.36
N GLY A 666 -38.28 -12.56 -0.71
CA GLY A 666 -38.82 -13.80 -1.32
C GLY A 666 -38.05 -14.38 -2.52
N SER A 667 -37.02 -13.70 -3.03
CA SER A 667 -36.09 -14.15 -4.08
C SER A 667 -34.73 -14.65 -3.56
N GLY A 668 -34.42 -14.51 -2.24
CA GLY A 668 -33.16 -14.93 -1.65
C GLY A 668 -32.77 -14.14 -0.40
N ILE A 669 -31.61 -14.47 0.19
CA ILE A 669 -31.04 -13.78 1.35
C ILE A 669 -30.25 -12.56 0.86
N LYS A 670 -30.68 -11.36 1.21
CA LYS A 670 -29.95 -10.12 0.95
C LYS A 670 -29.10 -9.78 2.18
N ILE A 671 -27.78 -9.90 2.04
CA ILE A 671 -26.84 -9.56 3.09
C ILE A 671 -26.53 -8.06 3.01
N THR A 672 -26.68 -7.35 4.12
CA THR A 672 -26.41 -5.91 4.22
C THR A 672 -25.09 -5.60 4.90
N ASN A 673 -24.66 -6.42 5.88
CA ASN A 673 -23.45 -6.22 6.65
C ASN A 673 -22.83 -7.55 7.08
N LYS A 674 -21.52 -7.53 7.40
CA LYS A 674 -20.80 -8.68 7.92
C LYS A 674 -19.86 -8.24 9.05
N ASP A 675 -19.89 -8.95 10.19
CA ASP A 675 -18.91 -8.81 11.26
C ASP A 675 -18.07 -10.10 11.32
N ARG A 676 -16.75 -9.96 11.42
CA ARG A 676 -15.81 -11.08 11.47
C ARG A 676 -15.03 -11.04 12.79
N CYS A 677 -15.10 -12.08 13.58
CA CYS A 677 -14.43 -12.15 14.87
C CYS A 677 -13.66 -13.45 15.04
N LEU A 678 -12.41 -13.33 15.47
CA LEU A 678 -11.63 -14.46 15.93
C LEU A 678 -11.98 -14.70 17.41
N ILE A 679 -12.74 -15.75 17.68
CA ILE A 679 -13.30 -16.08 19.01
C ILE A 679 -12.71 -17.39 19.49
N PRO A 680 -11.88 -17.42 20.55
CA PRO A 680 -11.27 -18.64 21.06
C PRO A 680 -12.29 -19.72 21.50
N THR A 681 -13.48 -19.29 21.96
CA THR A 681 -14.59 -20.15 22.37
C THR A 681 -15.68 -20.23 21.30
N ALA A 682 -15.30 -20.32 20.03
CA ALA A 682 -16.20 -20.25 18.88
C ALA A 682 -17.40 -21.17 18.93
N GLY A 683 -17.21 -22.44 19.37
CA GLY A 683 -18.27 -23.44 19.49
C GLY A 683 -19.33 -23.07 20.55
N GLU A 684 -18.89 -22.57 21.71
CA GLU A 684 -19.76 -22.11 22.77
C GLU A 684 -20.51 -20.84 22.39
N THR A 685 -19.76 -19.86 21.84
CA THR A 685 -20.33 -18.60 21.39
C THR A 685 -21.41 -18.78 20.33
N THR A 686 -21.15 -19.60 19.31
CA THR A 686 -22.16 -19.89 18.27
C THR A 686 -23.37 -20.62 18.80
N LYS A 687 -23.21 -21.54 19.79
CA LYS A 687 -24.33 -22.21 20.46
C LYS A 687 -25.22 -21.20 21.18
N ILE A 688 -24.63 -20.29 21.97
CA ILE A 688 -25.37 -19.28 22.73
C ILE A 688 -26.07 -18.28 21.79
N VAL A 689 -25.36 -17.75 20.79
CA VAL A 689 -25.96 -16.84 19.80
C VAL A 689 -27.14 -17.51 19.10
N LYS A 690 -27.01 -18.77 18.68
CA LYS A 690 -28.08 -19.52 18.04
C LYS A 690 -29.30 -19.68 18.98
N GLN A 691 -29.05 -20.00 20.25
CA GLN A 691 -30.14 -20.12 21.23
C GLN A 691 -30.90 -18.79 21.44
N GLN A 692 -30.16 -17.66 21.47
CA GLN A 692 -30.81 -16.35 21.61
C GLN A 692 -31.55 -15.93 20.34
N ILE A 693 -31.02 -16.21 19.16
CA ILE A 693 -31.71 -15.98 17.86
C ILE A 693 -33.05 -16.74 17.86
N MET A 694 -33.05 -18.00 18.28
CA MET A 694 -34.28 -18.79 18.32
C MET A 694 -35.32 -18.17 19.27
N LYS A 695 -34.91 -17.73 20.46
CA LYS A 695 -35.82 -17.07 21.43
C LYS A 695 -36.40 -15.77 20.87
N VAL A 696 -35.56 -14.95 20.17
CA VAL A 696 -36.03 -13.70 19.55
C VAL A 696 -37.05 -14.00 18.45
N LEU A 697 -36.82 -15.03 17.66
CA LEU A 697 -37.71 -15.41 16.56
C LEU A 697 -39.03 -15.98 17.10
N ASP A 698 -38.99 -16.82 18.16
CA ASP A 698 -40.18 -17.36 18.80
C ASP A 698 -41.03 -16.24 19.46
N ALA A 699 -40.37 -15.20 20.03
CA ALA A 699 -41.04 -14.02 20.57
C ALA A 699 -41.67 -13.10 19.53
N LEU A 700 -41.21 -13.15 18.30
CA LEU A 700 -41.79 -12.38 17.17
C LEU A 700 -42.98 -13.11 16.51
N GLU A 701 -43.14 -14.43 16.77
CA GLU A 701 -44.24 -15.26 16.26
C GLU A 701 -45.39 -15.40 17.27
N SER A 702 -45.16 -15.11 18.55
CA SER A 702 -46.19 -15.07 19.63
C SER A 702 -46.87 -13.68 19.68
#